data_2975b5c8e5bac43b7814a45c46c43a7b
#
_entry.id   2975b5c8e5bac43b7814a45c46c43a7b
#
_cell.length_a   1.000
_cell.length_b   1.000
_cell.length_c   1.000
_cell.angle_alpha   90.00
_cell.angle_beta   90.00
_cell.angle_gamma   90.00
#
_symmetry.space_group_name_H-M   'P 1'
#
loop_
_entity.id
_entity.type
_entity.pdbx_description
1 polymer ?
#
loop_
_entity_poly.entity_id
_entity_poly.type
_entity_poly.pdbx_seq_one_letter_code
_entity_poly.pdbx_strand_id
1 'polypeptide(L)'
;MKQRYLHIKSDGSYETPEDMLHRVAHILAKDSFQEKAFFDVMNNQDFLPNSPTLMNAGKPNGQFSACFVLPVEDSMMDIFDAIKNAAIVNQSGGGTGFSFSRLRSKGELVMSSRGTASGVLSFLNVFDAATDAVKQGGVRRGANMGILRIDHPDIEEFIMAKDDQSKLHNFNLSIGITDAFMDAVKSNRQWCLVDPHSKADKKVVMARDLWNMIIRQAWKNGEPGVVFLDEINRHNTVPDTTIEATNPCGEQPLLPFESCNLGSINLANMVFDDTSWAFDYIKLKRTTCIAVEMLNQVINKNSYPLPEIEAQSKKTRKIGLGVMGFADLLIKMHIPYDSPEAKELGEKIMDTINQCGHEMSKSHDYQNTTITTIAPTGTISMLANCSSGIEPNFSWVYIRKICDEDKFVVHPILEEVLKNHNLYTDDILHRIASGESLHEMVETKHWFGPEWITSQEIAPIDHVEMQAAFQKNTDNAVSKTVNLPNEATMEDVELIFEKAFELKCKGVTVYRDGCRDGQVLSFEKKDEPKKSNNTLREKLPLDPKEITRKLKKTIDTMDKYQKETYTPEENLVPVNKEDVWKTDTGVVRKRPDEVEAVTYRKRIGCGKLYVTVGNDEDGPIEVFTNTGKIGGCPAQSEGLSRMISLALRRGVSVDDIADQLCGIRCMSTIKKGNTGVLSCPDAIGKALQEANTYTRFLEQRKERDEECRVQDTYNFEFGDTNIGYNYDDIKSDRNNKCEFGHHVDESVSKTKICPECGASLELSEGCVICKVCGYSHCG
;
A
#
# COMPACT_ATOMS: atom_id res chain seq x y z
N MET A 1 0.31 -22.83 18.84
CA MET A 1 0.37 -24.01 17.99
C MET A 1 -0.37 -25.22 18.61
N LYS A 2 0.02 -25.71 19.79
CA LYS A 2 -0.55 -26.91 20.42
C LYS A 2 -2.09 -26.96 20.43
N GLN A 3 -2.75 -25.95 20.95
CA GLN A 3 -4.22 -25.94 21.14
C GLN A 3 -5.03 -25.86 19.84
N ARG A 4 -4.42 -25.40 18.74
CA ARG A 4 -5.16 -25.11 17.51
C ARG A 4 -4.89 -26.10 16.39
N TYR A 5 -3.66 -26.59 16.23
CA TYR A 5 -3.22 -27.36 15.06
C TYR A 5 -2.83 -28.79 15.38
N LEU A 6 -2.26 -29.05 16.55
CA LEU A 6 -1.68 -30.34 16.89
C LEU A 6 -2.72 -31.27 17.48
N HIS A 7 -2.84 -32.48 16.94
CA HIS A 7 -3.71 -33.51 17.44
C HIS A 7 -3.10 -34.19 18.68
N ILE A 8 -3.95 -34.80 19.50
CA ILE A 8 -3.52 -35.63 20.63
C ILE A 8 -3.32 -37.05 20.11
N LYS A 9 -2.15 -37.61 20.31
CA LYS A 9 -1.79 -39.01 19.96
C LYS A 9 -2.47 -39.99 20.92
N SER A 10 -2.44 -41.29 20.57
CA SER A 10 -3.02 -42.37 21.39
C SER A 10 -2.40 -42.50 22.77
N ASP A 11 -1.17 -42.03 22.95
CA ASP A 11 -0.44 -42.01 24.21
C ASP A 11 -0.74 -40.78 25.08
N GLY A 12 -1.61 -39.90 24.62
CA GLY A 12 -1.98 -38.62 25.31
C GLY A 12 -1.02 -37.48 25.04
N SER A 13 0.06 -37.67 24.30
CA SER A 13 0.98 -36.61 23.89
C SER A 13 0.41 -35.82 22.70
N TYR A 14 0.87 -34.59 22.51
CA TYR A 14 0.57 -33.82 21.30
C TYR A 14 1.49 -34.22 20.15
N GLU A 15 0.98 -34.12 18.92
CA GLU A 15 1.81 -34.13 17.72
C GLU A 15 2.93 -33.06 17.82
N THR A 16 4.05 -33.33 17.17
CA THR A 16 5.02 -32.29 16.81
C THR A 16 4.53 -31.50 15.57
N PRO A 17 5.08 -30.33 15.26
CA PRO A 17 4.79 -29.65 13.98
C PRO A 17 5.06 -30.54 12.76
N GLU A 18 6.13 -31.33 12.78
CA GLU A 18 6.49 -32.26 11.72
C GLU A 18 5.47 -33.41 11.59
N ASP A 19 5.03 -34.02 12.70
CA ASP A 19 3.95 -35.00 12.71
C ASP A 19 2.66 -34.47 12.04
N MET A 20 2.32 -33.20 12.32
CA MET A 20 1.18 -32.53 11.70
C MET A 20 1.34 -32.44 10.18
N LEU A 21 2.51 -32.05 9.68
CA LEU A 21 2.77 -31.93 8.25
C LEU A 21 2.75 -33.32 7.57
N HIS A 22 3.31 -34.34 8.20
CA HIS A 22 3.20 -35.74 7.74
C HIS A 22 1.74 -36.20 7.67
N ARG A 23 0.95 -35.96 8.70
CA ARG A 23 -0.48 -36.30 8.73
C ARG A 23 -1.24 -35.63 7.57
N VAL A 24 -1.00 -34.35 7.33
CA VAL A 24 -1.66 -33.61 6.25
C VAL A 24 -1.25 -34.18 4.88
N ALA A 25 0.04 -34.38 4.66
CA ALA A 25 0.56 -34.95 3.42
C ALA A 25 -0.02 -36.37 3.16
N HIS A 26 0.00 -37.24 4.17
CA HIS A 26 -0.52 -38.59 4.09
C HIS A 26 -2.01 -38.67 3.74
N ILE A 27 -2.85 -37.82 4.38
CA ILE A 27 -4.30 -37.82 4.14
C ILE A 27 -4.65 -37.31 2.73
N LEU A 28 -3.90 -36.30 2.23
CA LEU A 28 -4.19 -35.71 0.93
C LEU A 28 -3.58 -36.50 -0.24
N ALA A 29 -2.47 -37.20 -0.05
CA ALA A 29 -1.78 -37.86 -1.12
C ALA A 29 -2.55 -39.08 -1.69
N LYS A 30 -2.28 -39.41 -2.95
CA LYS A 30 -2.74 -40.62 -3.63
C LYS A 30 -1.75 -41.77 -3.48
N ASP A 31 -0.47 -41.45 -3.39
CA ASP A 31 0.64 -42.38 -3.33
C ASP A 31 1.82 -41.79 -2.53
N SER A 32 2.84 -42.60 -2.28
CA SER A 32 4.00 -42.21 -1.48
C SER A 32 4.87 -41.14 -2.14
N PHE A 33 4.88 -41.06 -3.48
CA PHE A 33 5.64 -40.03 -4.19
C PHE A 33 4.98 -38.66 -3.97
N GLN A 34 3.66 -38.61 -4.11
CA GLN A 34 2.88 -37.39 -3.87
C GLN A 34 2.91 -37.01 -2.39
N GLU A 35 2.84 -37.98 -1.46
CA GLU A 35 2.97 -37.73 -0.02
C GLU A 35 4.30 -37.03 0.32
N LYS A 36 5.39 -37.55 -0.24
CA LYS A 36 6.71 -36.94 -0.06
C LYS A 36 6.77 -35.53 -0.63
N ALA A 37 6.23 -35.31 -1.83
CA ALA A 37 6.25 -34.00 -2.45
C ALA A 37 5.43 -32.97 -1.64
N PHE A 38 4.27 -33.35 -1.12
CA PHE A 38 3.43 -32.53 -0.26
C PHE A 38 4.09 -32.22 1.08
N PHE A 39 4.72 -33.25 1.69
CA PHE A 39 5.46 -33.03 2.92
C PHE A 39 6.65 -32.10 2.71
N ASP A 40 7.46 -32.32 1.69
CA ASP A 40 8.67 -31.55 1.44
C ASP A 40 8.36 -30.04 1.26
N VAL A 41 7.33 -29.66 0.46
CA VAL A 41 7.00 -28.24 0.26
C VAL A 41 6.44 -27.57 1.52
N MET A 42 5.72 -28.30 2.36
CA MET A 42 5.22 -27.79 3.63
C MET A 42 6.34 -27.68 4.68
N ASN A 43 7.19 -28.71 4.78
CA ASN A 43 8.27 -28.76 5.75
C ASN A 43 9.36 -27.72 5.47
N ASN A 44 9.65 -27.46 4.18
CA ASN A 44 10.53 -26.38 3.75
C ASN A 44 9.88 -25.00 3.88
N GLN A 45 8.58 -24.93 4.27
CA GLN A 45 7.80 -23.68 4.34
C GLN A 45 7.70 -22.96 2.99
N ASP A 46 7.84 -23.68 1.89
CA ASP A 46 7.70 -23.12 0.54
C ASP A 46 6.22 -22.90 0.17
N PHE A 47 5.32 -23.73 0.74
CA PHE A 47 3.88 -23.65 0.58
C PHE A 47 3.16 -24.19 1.82
N LEU A 48 2.10 -23.50 2.24
CA LEU A 48 1.18 -24.02 3.26
C LEU A 48 -0.27 -23.95 2.78
N PRO A 49 -1.07 -25.02 2.99
CA PRO A 49 -2.51 -24.94 2.82
C PRO A 49 -3.14 -24.13 3.97
N ASN A 50 -4.39 -23.77 3.81
CA ASN A 50 -5.13 -22.99 4.81
C ASN A 50 -5.24 -23.69 6.16
N SER A 51 -5.51 -22.90 7.21
CA SER A 51 -5.67 -23.40 8.57
C SER A 51 -6.69 -24.54 8.72
N PRO A 52 -7.88 -24.53 8.08
CA PRO A 52 -8.81 -25.66 8.15
C PRO A 52 -8.21 -26.98 7.69
N THR A 53 -7.43 -26.99 6.62
CA THR A 53 -6.73 -28.19 6.14
C THR A 53 -5.73 -28.69 7.18
N LEU A 54 -4.85 -27.83 7.71
CA LEU A 54 -3.87 -28.18 8.73
C LEU A 54 -4.51 -28.70 10.02
N MET A 55 -5.66 -28.12 10.41
CA MET A 55 -6.36 -28.46 11.66
C MET A 55 -7.18 -29.74 11.57
N ASN A 56 -7.79 -30.02 10.41
CA ASN A 56 -8.86 -30.99 10.30
C ASN A 56 -8.48 -32.25 9.49
N ALA A 57 -7.37 -32.25 8.76
CA ALA A 57 -6.91 -33.46 8.07
C ALA A 57 -6.74 -34.61 9.08
N GLY A 58 -7.32 -35.75 8.77
CA GLY A 58 -7.32 -36.92 9.64
C GLY A 58 -8.40 -36.97 10.74
N LYS A 59 -9.22 -35.91 10.88
CA LYS A 59 -10.39 -35.96 11.75
C LYS A 59 -11.58 -36.61 11.07
N PRO A 60 -12.43 -37.37 11.79
CA PRO A 60 -13.73 -37.76 11.27
C PRO A 60 -14.50 -36.53 10.81
N ASN A 61 -15.06 -36.54 9.63
CA ASN A 61 -15.77 -35.40 9.02
C ASN A 61 -14.91 -34.12 8.94
N GLY A 62 -13.63 -34.26 8.64
CA GLY A 62 -12.69 -33.13 8.49
C GLY A 62 -13.08 -32.22 7.33
N GLN A 63 -13.48 -30.99 7.64
CA GLN A 63 -13.78 -29.95 6.67
C GLN A 63 -12.52 -29.09 6.43
N PHE A 64 -12.10 -28.91 5.15
CA PHE A 64 -10.83 -28.29 4.77
C PHE A 64 -10.98 -26.92 4.11
N SER A 65 -12.18 -26.58 3.62
CA SER A 65 -12.42 -25.28 2.96
C SER A 65 -12.47 -24.12 3.97
N ALA A 66 -11.99 -22.95 3.56
CA ALA A 66 -11.97 -21.77 4.42
C ALA A 66 -13.13 -20.80 4.14
N CYS A 67 -13.58 -20.71 2.89
CA CYS A 67 -14.46 -19.69 2.35
C CYS A 67 -15.73 -20.30 1.79
N PHE A 68 -16.88 -19.70 2.11
CA PHE A 68 -18.19 -20.15 1.66
C PHE A 68 -19.08 -18.95 1.34
N VAL A 69 -19.96 -19.11 0.35
CA VAL A 69 -21.06 -18.17 0.10
C VAL A 69 -22.37 -18.93 0.17
N LEU A 70 -23.32 -18.40 0.92
CA LEU A 70 -24.66 -18.99 1.09
C LEU A 70 -25.72 -18.00 0.56
N PRO A 71 -26.77 -18.48 -0.11
CA PRO A 71 -27.85 -17.62 -0.59
C PRO A 71 -28.72 -17.13 0.57
N VAL A 72 -29.30 -15.94 0.42
CA VAL A 72 -30.36 -15.40 1.26
C VAL A 72 -31.49 -14.96 0.35
N GLU A 73 -32.55 -15.78 0.26
CA GLU A 73 -33.75 -15.49 -0.52
C GLU A 73 -34.82 -14.82 0.35
N ASP A 74 -35.76 -14.11 -0.30
CA ASP A 74 -36.76 -13.28 0.40
C ASP A 74 -37.96 -14.06 0.90
N SER A 75 -37.71 -15.11 1.67
CA SER A 75 -38.75 -15.80 2.45
C SER A 75 -38.26 -16.10 3.87
N MET A 76 -39.19 -16.18 4.84
CA MET A 76 -38.83 -16.52 6.22
C MET A 76 -38.12 -17.89 6.31
N MET A 77 -38.56 -18.87 5.51
CA MET A 77 -37.95 -20.19 5.48
C MET A 77 -36.50 -20.10 4.99
N ASP A 78 -36.28 -19.46 3.86
CA ASP A 78 -34.98 -19.38 3.23
C ASP A 78 -34.00 -18.55 4.11
N ILE A 79 -34.46 -17.45 4.73
CA ILE A 79 -33.65 -16.64 5.64
C ILE A 79 -33.18 -17.49 6.83
N PHE A 80 -34.07 -18.25 7.48
CA PHE A 80 -33.72 -19.08 8.62
C PHE A 80 -32.93 -20.33 8.22
N ASP A 81 -33.14 -20.88 7.02
CA ASP A 81 -32.29 -21.92 6.45
C ASP A 81 -30.86 -21.39 6.17
N ALA A 82 -30.72 -20.16 5.68
CA ALA A 82 -29.41 -19.53 5.54
C ALA A 82 -28.69 -19.36 6.89
N ILE A 83 -29.42 -18.96 7.96
CA ILE A 83 -28.86 -18.86 9.32
C ILE A 83 -28.43 -20.23 9.85
N LYS A 84 -29.28 -21.26 9.71
CA LYS A 84 -28.94 -22.66 10.06
C LYS A 84 -27.70 -23.14 9.34
N ASN A 85 -27.65 -22.94 8.02
CA ASN A 85 -26.52 -23.37 7.18
C ASN A 85 -25.24 -22.61 7.53
N ALA A 86 -25.34 -21.32 7.83
CA ALA A 86 -24.21 -20.52 8.35
C ALA A 86 -23.68 -21.08 9.67
N ALA A 87 -24.58 -21.43 10.61
CA ALA A 87 -24.18 -22.02 11.89
C ALA A 87 -23.42 -23.33 11.72
N ILE A 88 -23.84 -24.21 10.79
CA ILE A 88 -23.18 -25.49 10.47
C ILE A 88 -21.79 -25.23 9.87
N VAL A 89 -21.68 -24.31 8.91
CA VAL A 89 -20.40 -23.92 8.28
C VAL A 89 -19.45 -23.31 9.33
N ASN A 90 -19.94 -22.37 10.15
CA ASN A 90 -19.13 -21.73 11.20
C ASN A 90 -18.65 -22.75 12.25
N GLN A 91 -19.50 -23.72 12.64
CA GLN A 91 -19.13 -24.82 13.54
C GLN A 91 -17.96 -25.64 12.95
N SER A 92 -17.92 -25.83 11.63
CA SER A 92 -16.83 -26.56 10.95
C SER A 92 -15.55 -25.72 10.75
N GLY A 93 -15.59 -24.43 11.08
CA GLY A 93 -14.46 -23.48 10.99
C GLY A 93 -14.39 -22.68 9.69
N GLY A 94 -15.42 -22.73 8.85
CA GLY A 94 -15.55 -21.91 7.65
C GLY A 94 -15.98 -20.48 7.95
N GLY A 95 -15.63 -19.55 7.06
CA GLY A 95 -16.16 -18.17 7.05
C GLY A 95 -17.22 -18.05 5.94
N THR A 96 -18.33 -17.36 6.22
CA THR A 96 -19.48 -17.27 5.31
C THR A 96 -19.67 -15.88 4.75
N GLY A 97 -20.15 -15.79 3.51
CA GLY A 97 -20.57 -14.54 2.87
C GLY A 97 -21.98 -14.61 2.36
N PHE A 98 -22.65 -13.46 2.37
CA PHE A 98 -24.05 -13.31 2.00
C PHE A 98 -24.28 -12.06 1.18
N SER A 99 -25.14 -12.15 0.17
CA SER A 99 -25.80 -10.99 -0.43
C SER A 99 -27.18 -10.84 0.18
N PHE A 100 -27.45 -9.69 0.76
CA PHE A 100 -28.79 -9.34 1.28
C PHE A 100 -29.63 -8.57 0.26
N SER A 101 -29.14 -8.43 -0.95
CA SER A 101 -29.70 -7.58 -2.00
C SER A 101 -31.02 -8.08 -2.57
N ARG A 102 -31.40 -9.35 -2.29
CA ARG A 102 -32.65 -9.95 -2.73
C ARG A 102 -33.78 -9.74 -1.73
N LEU A 103 -33.47 -9.35 -0.48
CA LEU A 103 -34.47 -9.11 0.55
C LEU A 103 -35.26 -7.85 0.22
N ARG A 104 -36.58 -7.89 0.48
CA ARG A 104 -37.45 -6.70 0.37
C ARG A 104 -37.05 -5.64 1.39
N SER A 105 -37.22 -4.40 1.03
CA SER A 105 -36.90 -3.26 1.87
C SER A 105 -37.82 -3.10 3.07
N LYS A 106 -37.37 -2.38 4.06
CA LYS A 106 -38.12 -2.00 5.25
C LYS A 106 -39.41 -1.27 4.88
N GLY A 107 -40.53 -1.69 5.51
CA GLY A 107 -41.81 -1.09 5.29
C GLY A 107 -42.61 -1.66 4.10
N GLU A 108 -42.01 -2.54 3.27
CA GLU A 108 -42.72 -3.23 2.19
C GLU A 108 -43.84 -4.15 2.72
N LEU A 109 -44.92 -4.24 1.98
CA LEU A 109 -46.03 -5.10 2.33
C LEU A 109 -45.69 -6.58 2.15
N VAL A 110 -45.89 -7.36 3.20
CA VAL A 110 -45.80 -8.81 3.16
C VAL A 110 -47.21 -9.37 2.86
N MET A 111 -47.42 -9.77 1.60
CA MET A 111 -48.73 -10.17 1.10
C MET A 111 -49.38 -11.33 1.89
N SER A 112 -48.58 -12.26 2.41
CA SER A 112 -49.05 -13.42 3.17
C SER A 112 -49.56 -13.06 4.56
N SER A 113 -48.96 -12.08 5.24
CA SER A 113 -49.30 -11.68 6.61
C SER A 113 -50.05 -10.36 6.71
N ARG A 114 -50.14 -9.59 5.63
CA ARG A 114 -50.62 -8.19 5.56
C ARG A 114 -49.85 -7.25 6.52
N GLY A 115 -48.67 -7.67 6.98
CA GLY A 115 -47.74 -6.87 7.75
C GLY A 115 -46.73 -6.14 6.89
N THR A 116 -45.79 -5.45 7.51
CA THR A 116 -44.68 -4.77 6.83
C THR A 116 -43.36 -5.47 7.12
N ALA A 117 -42.45 -5.48 6.14
CA ALA A 117 -41.10 -6.02 6.26
C ALA A 117 -40.28 -5.21 7.25
N SER A 118 -39.44 -5.90 8.03
CA SER A 118 -38.52 -5.28 9.00
C SER A 118 -37.25 -4.73 8.39
N GLY A 119 -36.94 -5.11 7.14
CA GLY A 119 -35.78 -4.68 6.39
C GLY A 119 -34.49 -5.48 6.65
N VAL A 120 -33.45 -5.17 5.87
CA VAL A 120 -32.17 -5.89 5.85
C VAL A 120 -31.47 -5.91 7.20
N LEU A 121 -31.38 -4.77 7.90
CA LEU A 121 -30.66 -4.67 9.17
C LEU A 121 -31.23 -5.56 10.27
N SER A 122 -32.54 -5.75 10.28
CA SER A 122 -33.20 -6.63 11.28
C SER A 122 -32.71 -8.06 11.16
N PHE A 123 -32.59 -8.57 9.92
CA PHE A 123 -32.06 -9.91 9.68
C PHE A 123 -30.55 -10.01 9.92
N LEU A 124 -29.75 -9.00 9.53
CA LEU A 124 -28.32 -8.95 9.85
C LEU A 124 -28.05 -9.14 11.35
N ASN A 125 -28.86 -8.50 12.22
CA ASN A 125 -28.74 -8.68 13.67
C ASN A 125 -29.03 -10.13 14.11
N VAL A 126 -29.95 -10.84 13.45
CA VAL A 126 -30.23 -12.25 13.76
C VAL A 126 -29.06 -13.14 13.35
N PHE A 127 -28.48 -12.92 12.16
CA PHE A 127 -27.27 -13.63 11.72
C PHE A 127 -26.08 -13.37 12.66
N ASP A 128 -25.88 -12.13 13.11
CA ASP A 128 -24.80 -11.75 14.03
C ASP A 128 -24.95 -12.47 15.38
N ALA A 129 -26.17 -12.45 15.96
CA ALA A 129 -26.47 -13.13 17.22
C ALA A 129 -26.30 -14.66 17.10
N ALA A 130 -26.73 -15.26 15.98
CA ALA A 130 -26.54 -16.68 15.72
C ALA A 130 -25.06 -17.04 15.62
N THR A 131 -24.25 -16.21 14.95
CA THR A 131 -22.81 -16.40 14.82
C THR A 131 -22.09 -16.26 16.16
N ASP A 132 -22.53 -15.35 17.00
CA ASP A 132 -21.97 -15.17 18.35
C ASP A 132 -22.22 -16.38 19.26
N ALA A 133 -23.36 -17.04 19.09
CA ALA A 133 -23.71 -18.26 19.82
C ALA A 133 -22.88 -19.48 19.37
N VAL A 134 -22.48 -19.53 18.10
CA VAL A 134 -21.75 -20.65 17.50
C VAL A 134 -20.23 -20.42 17.60
N LYS A 135 -19.64 -20.85 18.72
CA LYS A 135 -18.17 -20.85 18.89
C LYS A 135 -17.64 -22.24 18.63
N GLN A 136 -16.81 -22.39 17.63
CA GLN A 136 -16.12 -23.65 17.35
C GLN A 136 -15.20 -24.00 18.52
N GLY A 137 -15.67 -24.79 19.49
CA GLY A 137 -14.87 -25.37 20.58
C GLY A 137 -13.80 -24.45 21.21
N GLY A 138 -13.99 -23.11 21.17
CA GLY A 138 -13.04 -22.12 21.67
C GLY A 138 -11.87 -21.77 20.74
N VAL A 139 -11.78 -22.37 19.53
CA VAL A 139 -10.56 -22.30 18.69
C VAL A 139 -10.63 -21.24 17.59
N ARG A 140 -11.79 -21.03 16.97
CA ARG A 140 -12.00 -20.01 15.92
C ARG A 140 -13.38 -19.36 16.07
N ARG A 141 -13.43 -18.02 15.98
CA ARG A 141 -14.66 -17.25 15.91
C ARG A 141 -15.22 -17.31 14.49
N GLY A 142 -16.54 -17.44 14.34
CA GLY A 142 -17.23 -17.27 13.07
C GLY A 142 -17.01 -15.85 12.54
N ALA A 143 -16.91 -15.71 11.23
CA ALA A 143 -16.80 -14.42 10.55
C ALA A 143 -17.70 -14.45 9.32
N ASN A 144 -18.43 -13.36 9.10
CA ASN A 144 -19.37 -13.21 7.99
C ASN A 144 -19.02 -11.98 7.14
N MET A 145 -19.36 -12.04 5.85
CA MET A 145 -19.45 -10.88 4.96
C MET A 145 -20.92 -10.61 4.67
N GLY A 146 -21.35 -9.38 4.83
CA GLY A 146 -22.66 -8.89 4.38
C GLY A 146 -22.47 -7.91 3.23
N ILE A 147 -23.07 -8.21 2.08
CA ILE A 147 -23.05 -7.32 0.92
C ILE A 147 -24.47 -6.84 0.63
N LEU A 148 -24.61 -5.53 0.40
CA LEU A 148 -25.83 -4.92 -0.10
C LEU A 148 -25.51 -4.10 -1.36
N ARG A 149 -26.30 -4.28 -2.43
CA ARG A 149 -26.15 -3.51 -3.66
C ARG A 149 -26.49 -2.05 -3.42
N ILE A 150 -25.76 -1.18 -4.08
CA ILE A 150 -25.90 0.28 -3.96
C ILE A 150 -27.27 0.82 -4.42
N ASP A 151 -28.04 0.06 -5.16
CA ASP A 151 -29.39 0.41 -5.61
C ASP A 151 -30.51 -0.10 -4.70
N HIS A 152 -30.19 -0.77 -3.59
CA HIS A 152 -31.20 -1.27 -2.64
C HIS A 152 -31.83 -0.14 -1.83
N PRO A 153 -33.14 -0.14 -1.57
CA PRO A 153 -33.80 0.93 -0.81
C PRO A 153 -33.28 1.12 0.64
N ASP A 154 -32.82 0.05 1.29
CA ASP A 154 -32.27 0.11 2.67
C ASP A 154 -30.77 0.49 2.70
N ILE A 155 -30.19 0.94 1.58
CA ILE A 155 -28.73 1.16 1.47
C ILE A 155 -28.22 2.21 2.45
N GLU A 156 -28.96 3.28 2.69
CA GLU A 156 -28.52 4.35 3.59
C GLU A 156 -28.41 3.84 5.04
N GLU A 157 -29.41 3.03 5.50
CA GLU A 157 -29.35 2.40 6.83
C GLU A 157 -28.19 1.38 6.90
N PHE A 158 -27.94 0.64 5.82
CA PHE A 158 -26.87 -0.35 5.77
C PHE A 158 -25.47 0.30 5.85
N ILE A 159 -25.24 1.41 5.14
CA ILE A 159 -23.98 2.16 5.21
C ILE A 159 -23.69 2.59 6.65
N MET A 160 -24.74 3.00 7.40
CA MET A 160 -24.64 3.46 8.78
C MET A 160 -24.68 2.34 9.83
N ALA A 161 -24.83 1.07 9.42
CA ALA A 161 -25.12 -0.05 10.33
C ALA A 161 -24.09 -0.25 11.45
N LYS A 162 -22.83 0.11 11.22
CA LYS A 162 -21.73 0.04 12.19
C LYS A 162 -21.33 1.39 12.78
N ASP A 163 -22.20 2.36 12.75
CA ASP A 163 -21.98 3.62 13.45
C ASP A 163 -21.83 3.41 14.96
N ASP A 164 -22.57 2.44 15.49
CA ASP A 164 -22.39 1.84 16.81
C ASP A 164 -21.47 0.61 16.71
N GLN A 165 -20.21 0.77 17.09
CA GLN A 165 -19.18 -0.27 16.98
C GLN A 165 -19.44 -1.50 17.87
N SER A 166 -20.39 -1.44 18.80
CA SER A 166 -20.80 -2.59 19.64
C SER A 166 -21.68 -3.59 18.90
N LYS A 167 -22.16 -3.28 17.70
CA LYS A 167 -23.05 -4.12 16.89
C LYS A 167 -22.36 -4.74 15.70
N LEU A 168 -22.93 -5.85 15.21
CA LEU A 168 -22.50 -6.54 13.99
C LEU A 168 -20.99 -6.88 13.96
N HIS A 169 -20.43 -7.21 15.13
CA HIS A 169 -18.98 -7.43 15.26
C HIS A 169 -18.49 -8.77 14.67
N ASN A 170 -19.41 -9.66 14.26
CA ASN A 170 -19.05 -10.87 13.49
C ASN A 170 -19.20 -10.67 11.97
N PHE A 171 -19.62 -9.48 11.53
CA PHE A 171 -19.73 -9.13 10.12
C PHE A 171 -18.63 -8.16 9.67
N ASN A 172 -18.13 -8.37 8.47
CA ASN A 172 -17.57 -7.33 7.63
C ASN A 172 -18.69 -6.89 6.69
N LEU A 173 -18.90 -5.58 6.54
CA LEU A 173 -19.92 -5.04 5.65
C LEU A 173 -19.26 -4.41 4.43
N SER A 174 -19.83 -4.68 3.26
CA SER A 174 -19.37 -4.08 2.00
C SER A 174 -20.55 -3.65 1.13
N ILE A 175 -20.35 -2.58 0.38
CA ILE A 175 -21.31 -2.11 -0.60
C ILE A 175 -20.98 -2.69 -1.96
N GLY A 176 -21.97 -3.33 -2.58
CA GLY A 176 -21.86 -3.84 -3.95
C GLY A 176 -22.04 -2.70 -4.96
N ILE A 177 -20.95 -2.19 -5.47
CA ILE A 177 -20.88 -1.05 -6.40
C ILE A 177 -20.98 -1.56 -7.85
N THR A 178 -21.74 -0.80 -8.69
CA THR A 178 -21.84 -1.03 -10.12
C THR A 178 -21.12 0.06 -10.92
N ASP A 179 -20.75 -0.25 -12.15
CA ASP A 179 -20.14 0.73 -13.08
C ASP A 179 -21.09 1.93 -13.31
N ALA A 180 -22.38 1.64 -13.48
CA ALA A 180 -23.42 2.66 -13.68
C ALA A 180 -23.52 3.64 -12.49
N PHE A 181 -23.33 3.14 -11.26
CA PHE A 181 -23.30 4.00 -10.09
C PHE A 181 -22.05 4.89 -10.08
N MET A 182 -20.87 4.34 -10.37
CA MET A 182 -19.63 5.15 -10.44
C MET A 182 -19.70 6.21 -11.53
N ASP A 183 -20.33 5.90 -12.67
CA ASP A 183 -20.60 6.87 -13.71
C ASP A 183 -21.57 7.97 -13.25
N ALA A 184 -22.59 7.63 -12.45
CA ALA A 184 -23.52 8.60 -11.87
C ALA A 184 -22.82 9.49 -10.81
N VAL A 185 -21.93 8.92 -9.98
CA VAL A 185 -21.10 9.67 -9.03
C VAL A 185 -20.22 10.68 -9.77
N LYS A 186 -19.49 10.20 -10.79
CA LYS A 186 -18.54 11.02 -11.57
C LYS A 186 -19.24 12.16 -12.32
N SER A 187 -20.45 11.91 -12.79
CA SER A 187 -21.27 12.87 -13.55
C SER A 187 -22.23 13.67 -12.65
N ASN A 188 -22.16 13.49 -11.33
CA ASN A 188 -23.05 14.12 -10.33
C ASN A 188 -24.54 13.98 -10.70
N ARG A 189 -24.97 12.75 -11.06
CA ARG A 189 -26.35 12.46 -11.47
C ARG A 189 -27.15 11.87 -10.32
N GLN A 190 -28.47 11.88 -10.52
CA GLN A 190 -29.42 11.15 -9.67
C GLN A 190 -29.22 9.64 -9.81
N TRP A 191 -29.52 8.92 -8.72
CA TRP A 191 -29.49 7.48 -8.61
C TRP A 191 -30.82 6.98 -8.05
N CYS A 192 -31.39 5.96 -8.71
CA CYS A 192 -32.63 5.35 -8.26
C CYS A 192 -32.35 4.17 -7.34
N LEU A 193 -32.97 4.17 -6.17
CA LEU A 193 -33.06 3.00 -5.31
C LEU A 193 -34.25 2.17 -5.75
N VAL A 194 -34.01 0.90 -6.06
CA VAL A 194 -34.94 0.04 -6.78
C VAL A 194 -35.38 -1.14 -5.91
N ASP A 195 -36.66 -1.37 -5.84
CA ASP A 195 -37.22 -2.53 -5.14
C ASP A 195 -36.71 -3.84 -5.79
N PRO A 196 -36.15 -4.77 -5.01
CA PRO A 196 -35.55 -5.98 -5.56
C PRO A 196 -36.54 -6.93 -6.26
N HIS A 197 -37.84 -6.86 -5.92
CA HIS A 197 -38.88 -7.72 -6.49
C HIS A 197 -39.59 -7.07 -7.66
N SER A 198 -40.21 -5.91 -7.40
CA SER A 198 -41.05 -5.24 -8.41
C SER A 198 -40.22 -4.50 -9.46
N LYS A 199 -38.95 -4.29 -9.19
CA LYS A 199 -38.04 -3.45 -9.99
C LYS A 199 -38.52 -1.99 -10.14
N ALA A 200 -39.42 -1.57 -9.26
CA ALA A 200 -39.92 -0.19 -9.25
C ALA A 200 -38.95 0.74 -8.51
N ASP A 201 -38.86 1.97 -8.99
CA ASP A 201 -38.11 3.03 -8.34
C ASP A 201 -38.81 3.39 -7.01
N LYS A 202 -38.10 3.28 -5.90
CA LYS A 202 -38.63 3.59 -4.55
C LYS A 202 -38.21 4.98 -4.07
N LYS A 203 -36.99 5.34 -4.33
CA LYS A 203 -36.42 6.61 -3.91
C LYS A 203 -35.36 7.08 -4.90
N VAL A 204 -35.34 8.36 -5.17
CA VAL A 204 -34.29 8.99 -5.99
C VAL A 204 -33.39 9.81 -5.07
N VAL A 205 -32.09 9.61 -5.16
CA VAL A 205 -31.05 10.30 -4.37
C VAL A 205 -29.96 10.80 -5.29
N MET A 206 -29.07 11.65 -4.81
CA MET A 206 -27.87 12.00 -5.57
C MET A 206 -26.82 10.90 -5.36
N ALA A 207 -26.26 10.38 -6.46
CA ALA A 207 -25.22 9.35 -6.38
C ALA A 207 -24.01 9.83 -5.55
N ARG A 208 -23.63 11.10 -5.70
CA ARG A 208 -22.53 11.72 -4.96
C ARG A 208 -22.79 11.75 -3.45
N ASP A 209 -24.03 11.94 -3.00
CA ASP A 209 -24.36 11.96 -1.57
C ASP A 209 -24.21 10.57 -0.95
N LEU A 210 -24.65 9.51 -1.63
CA LEU A 210 -24.42 8.14 -1.17
C LEU A 210 -22.93 7.81 -1.14
N TRP A 211 -22.17 8.23 -2.14
CA TRP A 211 -20.73 8.02 -2.19
C TRP A 211 -20.02 8.70 -1.04
N ASN A 212 -20.36 9.95 -0.77
CA ASN A 212 -19.82 10.69 0.37
C ASN A 212 -20.18 10.04 1.72
N MET A 213 -21.37 9.42 1.83
CA MET A 213 -21.78 8.67 3.02
C MET A 213 -20.91 7.42 3.22
N ILE A 214 -20.63 6.66 2.16
CA ILE A 214 -19.74 5.48 2.20
C ILE A 214 -18.34 5.91 2.63
N ILE A 215 -17.77 6.92 1.99
CA ILE A 215 -16.43 7.46 2.30
C ILE A 215 -16.34 7.89 3.76
N ARG A 216 -17.34 8.65 4.23
CA ARG A 216 -17.37 9.14 5.61
C ARG A 216 -17.37 8.01 6.63
N GLN A 217 -18.14 6.94 6.41
CA GLN A 217 -18.20 5.82 7.33
C GLN A 217 -16.92 4.97 7.26
N ALA A 218 -16.41 4.71 6.06
CA ALA A 218 -15.14 4.01 5.88
C ALA A 218 -13.98 4.78 6.56
N TRP A 219 -13.96 6.11 6.47
CA TRP A 219 -13.00 6.94 7.20
C TRP A 219 -13.17 6.87 8.71
N LYS A 220 -14.44 6.87 9.20
CA LYS A 220 -14.78 6.91 10.62
C LYS A 220 -14.40 5.65 11.37
N ASN A 221 -14.68 4.46 10.77
CA ASN A 221 -14.54 3.16 11.46
C ASN A 221 -13.99 2.01 10.58
N GLY A 222 -13.52 2.31 9.35
CA GLY A 222 -12.98 1.32 8.42
C GLY A 222 -14.04 0.50 7.69
N GLU A 223 -15.33 0.77 7.87
CA GLU A 223 -16.43 0.08 7.21
C GLU A 223 -17.56 1.06 6.82
N PRO A 224 -18.30 0.78 5.71
CA PRO A 224 -18.21 -0.38 4.86
C PRO A 224 -17.01 -0.34 3.90
N GLY A 225 -16.54 -1.53 3.49
CA GLY A 225 -15.69 -1.68 2.32
C GLY A 225 -16.50 -1.55 1.03
N VAL A 226 -15.84 -1.60 -0.12
CA VAL A 226 -16.50 -1.63 -1.42
C VAL A 226 -16.10 -2.86 -2.22
N VAL A 227 -17.08 -3.43 -2.94
CA VAL A 227 -16.90 -4.57 -3.84
C VAL A 227 -17.47 -4.18 -5.20
N PHE A 228 -16.68 -4.27 -6.25
CA PHE A 228 -17.04 -3.87 -7.61
C PHE A 228 -17.68 -5.05 -8.35
N LEU A 229 -19.01 -5.17 -8.25
CA LEU A 229 -19.75 -6.34 -8.71
C LEU A 229 -19.64 -6.56 -10.24
N ASP A 230 -19.62 -5.49 -11.02
CA ASP A 230 -19.50 -5.61 -12.48
C ASP A 230 -18.11 -6.10 -12.88
N GLU A 231 -17.05 -5.66 -12.17
CA GLU A 231 -15.69 -6.15 -12.40
C GLU A 231 -15.56 -7.62 -12.04
N ILE A 232 -16.13 -8.05 -10.92
CA ILE A 232 -16.18 -9.47 -10.54
C ILE A 232 -16.87 -10.30 -11.62
N ASN A 233 -18.03 -9.84 -12.10
CA ASN A 233 -18.84 -10.60 -13.08
C ASN A 233 -18.26 -10.57 -14.49
N ARG A 234 -17.46 -9.57 -14.86
CA ARG A 234 -16.67 -9.61 -16.11
C ARG A 234 -15.67 -10.77 -16.15
N HIS A 235 -15.20 -11.19 -14.98
CA HIS A 235 -14.25 -12.29 -14.82
C HIS A 235 -14.89 -13.56 -14.25
N ASN A 236 -16.24 -13.65 -14.24
CA ASN A 236 -16.94 -14.86 -13.83
C ASN A 236 -16.75 -15.98 -14.87
N THR A 237 -16.15 -17.07 -14.42
CA THR A 237 -15.81 -18.23 -15.28
C THR A 237 -16.94 -19.24 -15.44
N VAL A 238 -18.06 -19.05 -14.72
CA VAL A 238 -19.24 -19.92 -14.80
C VAL A 238 -20.32 -19.23 -15.61
N PRO A 239 -20.60 -19.67 -16.87
CA PRO A 239 -21.57 -19.04 -17.73
C PRO A 239 -22.98 -18.97 -17.12
N ASP A 240 -23.75 -17.97 -17.52
CA ASP A 240 -25.17 -17.77 -17.17
C ASP A 240 -25.42 -17.68 -15.65
N THR A 241 -24.40 -17.25 -14.89
CA THR A 241 -24.51 -17.07 -13.44
C THR A 241 -24.02 -15.67 -13.03
N THR A 242 -24.49 -15.19 -11.88
CA THR A 242 -24.08 -13.91 -11.33
C THR A 242 -23.54 -14.08 -9.91
N ILE A 243 -22.34 -13.58 -9.68
CA ILE A 243 -21.71 -13.52 -8.36
C ILE A 243 -22.21 -12.26 -7.65
N GLU A 244 -22.79 -12.40 -6.46
CA GLU A 244 -23.36 -11.31 -5.66
C GLU A 244 -22.68 -11.14 -4.30
N ALA A 245 -21.83 -12.09 -3.90
CA ALA A 245 -21.18 -12.09 -2.60
C ALA A 245 -19.75 -12.62 -2.65
N THR A 246 -19.02 -12.33 -1.59
CA THR A 246 -17.66 -12.85 -1.36
C THR A 246 -17.58 -13.48 0.03
N ASN A 247 -16.51 -14.21 0.33
CA ASN A 247 -16.15 -14.62 1.69
C ASN A 247 -15.83 -13.40 2.60
N PRO A 248 -15.62 -13.59 3.92
CA PRO A 248 -15.41 -12.49 4.87
C PRO A 248 -14.26 -11.52 4.56
N CYS A 249 -13.21 -11.99 3.90
CA CYS A 249 -12.03 -11.16 3.58
C CYS A 249 -12.05 -10.60 2.14
N GLY A 250 -13.08 -10.94 1.34
CA GLY A 250 -13.29 -10.39 0.02
C GLY A 250 -12.48 -11.02 -1.12
N GLU A 251 -11.53 -11.93 -0.83
CA GLU A 251 -10.67 -12.55 -1.84
C GLU A 251 -11.35 -13.64 -2.67
N GLN A 252 -12.52 -14.14 -2.23
CA GLN A 252 -13.25 -15.21 -2.88
C GLN A 252 -14.66 -14.77 -3.29
N PRO A 253 -14.82 -14.16 -4.47
CA PRO A 253 -16.12 -14.03 -5.11
C PRO A 253 -16.65 -15.41 -5.51
N LEU A 254 -17.77 -15.82 -4.91
CA LEU A 254 -18.31 -17.16 -5.06
C LEU A 254 -19.80 -17.12 -5.40
N LEU A 255 -20.26 -18.14 -6.13
CA LEU A 255 -21.67 -18.40 -6.36
C LEU A 255 -22.32 -19.00 -5.08
N PRO A 256 -23.66 -18.95 -4.97
CA PRO A 256 -24.39 -19.63 -3.90
C PRO A 256 -23.96 -21.09 -3.75
N PHE A 257 -23.72 -21.52 -2.52
CA PHE A 257 -23.24 -22.86 -2.15
C PHE A 257 -21.85 -23.25 -2.69
N GLU A 258 -21.08 -22.31 -3.24
CA GLU A 258 -19.67 -22.58 -3.50
C GLU A 258 -18.83 -22.49 -2.24
N SER A 259 -17.79 -23.29 -2.20
CA SER A 259 -16.69 -23.17 -1.23
C SER A 259 -15.34 -23.13 -1.93
N CYS A 260 -14.37 -22.53 -1.28
CA CYS A 260 -13.00 -22.54 -1.76
C CYS A 260 -12.02 -22.93 -0.65
N ASN A 261 -11.10 -23.82 -1.00
CA ASN A 261 -9.92 -24.11 -0.21
C ASN A 261 -8.77 -23.24 -0.68
N LEU A 262 -7.92 -22.85 0.26
CA LEU A 262 -6.85 -21.89 0.01
C LEU A 262 -5.48 -22.49 0.34
N GLY A 263 -4.45 -21.97 -0.31
CA GLY A 263 -3.06 -22.22 0.03
C GLY A 263 -2.18 -21.09 -0.49
N SER A 264 -1.03 -20.91 0.14
CA SER A 264 -0.15 -19.77 -0.21
C SER A 264 1.30 -20.20 -0.30
N ILE A 265 1.95 -19.77 -1.39
CA ILE A 265 3.39 -19.95 -1.65
C ILE A 265 4.14 -18.87 -0.86
N ASN A 266 5.19 -19.27 -0.15
CA ASN A 266 6.05 -18.36 0.58
C ASN A 266 7.12 -17.77 -0.36
N LEU A 267 6.88 -16.56 -0.82
CA LEU A 267 7.78 -15.88 -1.75
C LEU A 267 9.16 -15.56 -1.13
N ALA A 268 9.23 -15.40 0.19
CA ALA A 268 10.50 -15.15 0.88
C ALA A 268 11.52 -16.30 0.70
N ASN A 269 11.03 -17.50 0.35
CA ASN A 269 11.86 -18.67 0.07
C ASN A 269 12.16 -18.86 -1.43
N MET A 270 11.68 -17.97 -2.30
CA MET A 270 11.87 -18.06 -3.77
C MET A 270 13.00 -17.17 -4.26
N VAL A 271 14.05 -17.02 -3.47
CA VAL A 271 15.29 -16.30 -3.81
C VAL A 271 16.43 -17.33 -3.81
N PHE A 272 17.37 -17.20 -4.72
CA PHE A 272 18.57 -18.04 -4.69
C PHE A 272 19.42 -17.72 -3.44
N ASP A 273 19.96 -18.79 -2.81
CA ASP A 273 20.82 -18.69 -1.63
C ASP A 273 22.25 -18.19 -1.96
N ASP A 274 22.43 -17.58 -3.12
CA ASP A 274 23.68 -16.99 -3.55
C ASP A 274 23.64 -15.45 -3.41
N THR A 275 24.75 -14.81 -3.70
CA THR A 275 24.87 -13.36 -3.66
C THR A 275 24.18 -12.64 -4.83
N SER A 276 23.44 -13.36 -5.68
CA SER A 276 22.80 -12.79 -6.87
C SER A 276 21.52 -12.02 -6.57
N TRP A 277 20.90 -12.26 -5.41
CA TRP A 277 19.60 -11.68 -5.01
C TRP A 277 18.50 -11.89 -6.05
N ALA A 278 18.62 -12.92 -6.89
CA ALA A 278 17.73 -13.19 -7.99
C ALA A 278 16.53 -14.05 -7.54
N PHE A 279 15.38 -13.78 -8.13
CA PHE A 279 14.16 -14.55 -7.89
C PHE A 279 14.18 -15.91 -8.62
N ASP A 280 13.90 -17.00 -7.90
CA ASP A 280 13.90 -18.36 -8.44
C ASP A 280 12.54 -18.74 -9.05
N TYR A 281 12.34 -18.40 -10.31
CA TYR A 281 11.15 -18.79 -11.08
C TYR A 281 11.02 -20.30 -11.30
N ILE A 282 12.11 -21.07 -11.25
CA ILE A 282 12.07 -22.54 -11.42
C ILE A 282 11.44 -23.15 -10.17
N LYS A 283 11.92 -22.76 -9.00
CA LYS A 283 11.34 -23.17 -7.72
C LYS A 283 9.88 -22.76 -7.61
N LEU A 284 9.54 -21.52 -8.00
CA LEU A 284 8.17 -21.01 -8.02
C LEU A 284 7.25 -21.92 -8.86
N LYS A 285 7.61 -22.20 -10.11
CA LYS A 285 6.80 -23.06 -11.00
C LYS A 285 6.61 -24.47 -10.45
N ARG A 286 7.70 -25.07 -9.93
CA ARG A 286 7.62 -26.40 -9.30
C ARG A 286 6.69 -26.41 -8.10
N THR A 287 6.82 -25.44 -7.22
CA THR A 287 5.96 -25.29 -6.03
C THR A 287 4.50 -25.04 -6.43
N THR A 288 4.25 -24.23 -7.48
CA THR A 288 2.92 -24.00 -8.04
C THR A 288 2.26 -25.30 -8.49
N CYS A 289 2.95 -26.15 -9.25
CA CYS A 289 2.42 -27.43 -9.71
C CYS A 289 2.02 -28.32 -8.53
N ILE A 290 2.89 -28.47 -7.54
CA ILE A 290 2.62 -29.30 -6.33
C ILE A 290 1.44 -28.72 -5.54
N ALA A 291 1.36 -27.39 -5.41
CA ALA A 291 0.28 -26.69 -4.70
C ALA A 291 -1.07 -26.89 -5.38
N VAL A 292 -1.16 -26.75 -6.70
CA VAL A 292 -2.41 -26.99 -7.47
C VAL A 292 -2.87 -28.42 -7.29
N GLU A 293 -1.96 -29.38 -7.36
CA GLU A 293 -2.27 -30.79 -7.14
C GLU A 293 -2.80 -31.03 -5.72
N MET A 294 -2.10 -30.49 -4.70
CA MET A 294 -2.52 -30.62 -3.30
C MET A 294 -3.90 -30.02 -3.06
N LEU A 295 -4.18 -28.83 -3.58
CA LEU A 295 -5.48 -28.17 -3.43
C LEU A 295 -6.61 -28.93 -4.14
N ASN A 296 -6.34 -29.60 -5.27
CA ASN A 296 -7.28 -30.50 -5.92
C ASN A 296 -7.54 -31.77 -5.10
N GLN A 297 -6.52 -32.30 -4.39
CA GLN A 297 -6.75 -33.40 -3.46
C GLN A 297 -7.57 -32.95 -2.25
N VAL A 298 -7.42 -31.70 -1.79
CA VAL A 298 -8.30 -31.13 -0.77
C VAL A 298 -9.77 -31.20 -1.20
N ILE A 299 -10.11 -30.81 -2.44
CA ILE A 299 -11.50 -30.93 -2.96
C ILE A 299 -11.99 -32.40 -2.91
N ASN A 300 -11.14 -33.35 -3.30
CA ASN A 300 -11.51 -34.74 -3.38
C ASN A 300 -11.68 -35.43 -2.00
N LYS A 301 -10.91 -35.00 -1.00
CA LYS A 301 -10.85 -35.58 0.34
C LYS A 301 -11.68 -34.79 1.39
N ASN A 302 -12.23 -33.63 1.03
CA ASN A 302 -12.98 -32.77 1.93
C ASN A 302 -14.32 -33.40 2.35
N SER A 303 -14.65 -33.29 3.62
CA SER A 303 -15.99 -33.57 4.14
C SER A 303 -16.78 -32.28 4.20
N TYR A 304 -17.69 -32.10 3.24
CA TYR A 304 -18.45 -30.86 3.13
C TYR A 304 -19.58 -30.82 4.18
N PRO A 305 -19.84 -29.62 4.77
CA PRO A 305 -20.86 -29.48 5.83
C PRO A 305 -22.30 -29.61 5.32
N LEU A 306 -22.54 -29.37 4.04
CA LEU A 306 -23.85 -29.43 3.38
C LEU A 306 -23.73 -30.12 2.02
N PRO A 307 -24.72 -30.95 1.62
CA PRO A 307 -24.71 -31.64 0.32
C PRO A 307 -24.68 -30.69 -0.88
N GLU A 308 -25.37 -29.54 -0.78
CA GLU A 308 -25.41 -28.52 -1.82
C GLU A 308 -24.02 -27.91 -2.05
N ILE A 309 -23.27 -27.69 -0.96
CA ILE A 309 -21.88 -27.19 -1.04
C ILE A 309 -20.98 -28.24 -1.69
N GLU A 310 -21.14 -29.51 -1.33
CA GLU A 310 -20.38 -30.61 -1.96
C GLU A 310 -20.62 -30.65 -3.47
N ALA A 311 -21.89 -30.66 -3.88
CA ALA A 311 -22.28 -30.72 -5.27
C ALA A 311 -21.72 -29.55 -6.09
N GLN A 312 -21.88 -28.31 -5.57
CA GLN A 312 -21.43 -27.11 -6.28
C GLN A 312 -19.90 -27.02 -6.30
N SER A 313 -19.23 -27.29 -5.18
CA SER A 313 -17.75 -27.23 -5.10
C SER A 313 -17.08 -28.26 -5.99
N LYS A 314 -17.63 -29.47 -6.08
CA LYS A 314 -17.13 -30.53 -7.00
C LYS A 314 -17.42 -30.21 -8.47
N LYS A 315 -18.50 -29.47 -8.77
CA LYS A 315 -18.87 -29.05 -10.12
C LYS A 315 -17.93 -27.98 -10.66
N THR A 316 -17.64 -26.92 -9.87
CA THR A 316 -16.83 -25.79 -10.33
C THR A 316 -15.35 -25.95 -10.00
N ARG A 317 -15.00 -26.79 -9.03
CA ARG A 317 -13.65 -27.10 -8.58
C ARG A 317 -12.77 -25.86 -8.37
N LYS A 318 -13.33 -24.77 -7.82
CA LYS A 318 -12.57 -23.57 -7.51
C LYS A 318 -11.52 -23.85 -6.45
N ILE A 319 -10.29 -23.48 -6.70
CA ILE A 319 -9.19 -23.45 -5.73
C ILE A 319 -8.66 -22.02 -5.62
N GLY A 320 -8.00 -21.72 -4.50
CA GLY A 320 -7.43 -20.41 -4.24
C GLY A 320 -5.95 -20.51 -3.87
N LEU A 321 -5.10 -20.60 -4.89
CA LEU A 321 -3.67 -20.54 -4.73
C LEU A 321 -3.21 -19.10 -4.76
N GLY A 322 -2.53 -18.66 -3.69
CA GLY A 322 -1.98 -17.33 -3.57
C GLY A 322 -0.55 -17.34 -3.06
N VAL A 323 -0.16 -16.20 -2.51
CA VAL A 323 1.19 -15.98 -1.99
C VAL A 323 1.17 -15.43 -0.57
N MET A 324 2.29 -15.56 0.13
CA MET A 324 2.65 -14.90 1.38
C MET A 324 4.14 -14.58 1.35
N GLY A 325 4.63 -13.76 2.25
CA GLY A 325 6.06 -13.42 2.31
C GLY A 325 6.53 -12.43 1.23
N PHE A 326 5.61 -11.66 0.61
CA PHE A 326 6.00 -10.73 -0.46
C PHE A 326 6.85 -9.57 0.07
N ALA A 327 6.48 -8.97 1.21
CA ALA A 327 7.29 -7.90 1.80
C ALA A 327 8.69 -8.41 2.21
N ASP A 328 8.79 -9.63 2.71
CA ASP A 328 10.07 -10.25 3.05
C ASP A 328 10.93 -10.56 1.82
N LEU A 329 10.29 -10.99 0.72
CA LEU A 329 10.96 -11.14 -0.57
C LEU A 329 11.60 -9.82 -1.00
N LEU A 330 10.84 -8.72 -0.93
CA LEU A 330 11.30 -7.40 -1.35
C LEU A 330 12.49 -6.92 -0.52
N ILE A 331 12.48 -7.16 0.80
CA ILE A 331 13.63 -6.87 1.66
C ILE A 331 14.86 -7.67 1.20
N LYS A 332 14.71 -8.98 0.96
CA LYS A 332 15.81 -9.85 0.51
C LYS A 332 16.37 -9.44 -0.86
N MET A 333 15.54 -8.86 -1.70
CA MET A 333 15.95 -8.38 -3.02
C MET A 333 16.35 -6.89 -3.04
N HIS A 334 16.35 -6.21 -1.90
CA HIS A 334 16.63 -4.78 -1.76
C HIS A 334 15.72 -3.90 -2.64
N ILE A 335 14.44 -4.25 -2.74
CA ILE A 335 13.43 -3.52 -3.53
C ILE A 335 12.45 -2.83 -2.58
N PRO A 336 12.28 -1.51 -2.64
CA PRO A 336 11.27 -0.81 -1.86
C PRO A 336 9.85 -1.24 -2.27
N TYR A 337 8.96 -1.45 -1.29
CA TYR A 337 7.59 -1.94 -1.53
C TYR A 337 6.76 -1.02 -2.45
N ASP A 338 6.95 0.29 -2.35
CA ASP A 338 6.23 1.31 -3.11
C ASP A 338 6.87 1.61 -4.48
N SER A 339 7.97 0.93 -4.81
CA SER A 339 8.68 1.13 -6.08
C SER A 339 7.93 0.54 -7.29
N PRO A 340 8.15 1.07 -8.50
CA PRO A 340 7.65 0.47 -9.73
C PRO A 340 8.13 -0.98 -9.93
N GLU A 341 9.37 -1.26 -9.54
CA GLU A 341 10.01 -2.57 -9.66
C GLU A 341 9.30 -3.61 -8.80
N ALA A 342 8.86 -3.24 -7.58
CA ALA A 342 8.09 -4.14 -6.71
C ALA A 342 6.73 -4.50 -7.33
N LYS A 343 6.06 -3.53 -7.94
CA LYS A 343 4.76 -3.72 -8.60
C LYS A 343 4.90 -4.60 -9.85
N GLU A 344 5.92 -4.36 -10.66
CA GLU A 344 6.23 -5.20 -11.84
C GLU A 344 6.61 -6.63 -11.43
N LEU A 345 7.41 -6.80 -10.38
CA LEU A 345 7.76 -8.10 -9.84
C LEU A 345 6.52 -8.85 -9.34
N GLY A 346 5.63 -8.19 -8.61
CA GLY A 346 4.37 -8.75 -8.14
C GLY A 346 3.47 -9.22 -9.29
N GLU A 347 3.30 -8.39 -10.32
CA GLU A 347 2.57 -8.73 -11.54
C GLU A 347 3.15 -9.98 -12.22
N LYS A 348 4.46 -10.03 -12.42
CA LYS A 348 5.15 -11.13 -13.08
C LYS A 348 5.13 -12.44 -12.28
N ILE A 349 5.26 -12.36 -10.96
CA ILE A 349 5.12 -13.52 -10.07
C ILE A 349 3.72 -14.11 -10.22
N MET A 350 2.69 -13.26 -10.16
CA MET A 350 1.31 -13.71 -10.21
C MET A 350 0.94 -14.25 -11.60
N ASP A 351 1.42 -13.63 -12.67
CA ASP A 351 1.29 -14.15 -14.03
C ASP A 351 1.90 -15.56 -14.16
N THR A 352 3.10 -15.76 -13.62
CA THR A 352 3.78 -17.07 -13.62
C THR A 352 2.97 -18.13 -12.87
N ILE A 353 2.42 -17.78 -11.69
CA ILE A 353 1.60 -18.73 -10.90
C ILE A 353 0.30 -19.02 -11.64
N ASN A 354 -0.36 -18.04 -12.20
CA ASN A 354 -1.62 -18.19 -12.91
C ASN A 354 -1.46 -19.09 -14.14
N GLN A 355 -0.50 -18.78 -15.02
CA GLN A 355 -0.22 -19.58 -16.21
C GLN A 355 0.13 -21.02 -15.87
N CYS A 356 1.10 -21.22 -14.98
CA CYS A 356 1.54 -22.55 -14.56
C CYS A 356 0.39 -23.34 -13.89
N GLY A 357 -0.42 -22.69 -13.07
CA GLY A 357 -1.58 -23.29 -12.42
C GLY A 357 -2.65 -23.76 -13.39
N HIS A 358 -2.98 -22.94 -14.39
CA HIS A 358 -3.93 -23.31 -15.45
C HIS A 358 -3.39 -24.42 -16.36
N GLU A 359 -2.10 -24.42 -16.70
CA GLU A 359 -1.45 -25.49 -17.44
C GLU A 359 -1.52 -26.80 -16.65
N MET A 360 -1.22 -26.78 -15.36
CA MET A 360 -1.31 -27.95 -14.47
C MET A 360 -2.74 -28.48 -14.37
N SER A 361 -3.73 -27.59 -14.21
CA SER A 361 -5.15 -27.98 -14.16
C SER A 361 -5.59 -28.68 -15.45
N LYS A 362 -5.22 -28.16 -16.61
CA LYS A 362 -5.53 -28.75 -17.91
C LYS A 362 -4.84 -30.11 -18.11
N SER A 363 -3.56 -30.21 -17.78
CA SER A 363 -2.76 -31.44 -18.00
C SER A 363 -3.25 -32.64 -17.16
N HIS A 364 -3.92 -32.37 -16.02
CA HIS A 364 -4.47 -33.39 -15.11
C HIS A 364 -5.99 -33.51 -15.16
N ASP A 365 -6.65 -32.81 -16.11
CA ASP A 365 -8.12 -32.81 -16.29
C ASP A 365 -8.89 -32.45 -15.00
N TYR A 366 -8.34 -31.53 -14.21
CA TYR A 366 -9.00 -31.09 -12.97
C TYR A 366 -10.19 -30.18 -13.23
N GLN A 367 -10.24 -29.50 -14.39
CA GLN A 367 -11.33 -28.60 -14.78
C GLN A 367 -11.63 -27.51 -13.74
N ASN A 368 -10.57 -26.98 -13.09
CA ASN A 368 -10.73 -25.87 -12.16
C ASN A 368 -11.25 -24.63 -12.91
N THR A 369 -12.36 -24.06 -12.47
CA THR A 369 -12.91 -22.84 -13.09
C THR A 369 -12.14 -21.60 -12.65
N THR A 370 -11.54 -21.60 -11.45
CA THR A 370 -10.56 -20.61 -10.99
C THR A 370 -9.44 -21.29 -10.20
N ILE A 371 -8.25 -20.70 -10.22
CA ILE A 371 -7.06 -21.25 -9.57
C ILE A 371 -6.48 -20.27 -8.56
N THR A 372 -6.38 -19.00 -8.90
CA THR A 372 -5.59 -18.04 -8.14
C THR A 372 -6.43 -17.07 -7.30
N THR A 373 -5.89 -16.71 -6.12
CA THR A 373 -6.44 -15.71 -5.20
C THR A 373 -5.35 -15.17 -4.28
N ILE A 374 -5.49 -13.98 -3.76
CA ILE A 374 -4.61 -13.47 -2.70
C ILE A 374 -5.40 -13.40 -1.40
N ALA A 375 -5.12 -14.35 -0.52
CA ALA A 375 -5.71 -14.43 0.82
C ALA A 375 -4.88 -13.64 1.85
N PRO A 376 -5.48 -13.23 3.00
CA PRO A 376 -4.74 -12.49 4.04
C PRO A 376 -3.60 -13.29 4.68
N THR A 377 -3.66 -14.60 4.72
CA THR A 377 -2.69 -15.54 5.30
C THR A 377 -2.29 -15.31 6.77
N GLY A 378 -3.07 -14.54 7.52
CA GLY A 378 -2.70 -14.02 8.85
C GLY A 378 -2.20 -15.06 9.87
N THR A 379 -2.57 -16.34 9.75
CA THR A 379 -2.10 -17.40 10.65
C THR A 379 -1.03 -18.29 10.01
N ILE A 380 -1.19 -18.64 8.73
CA ILE A 380 -0.24 -19.52 8.06
C ILE A 380 1.09 -18.83 7.78
N SER A 381 1.08 -17.52 7.57
CA SER A 381 2.33 -16.74 7.46
C SER A 381 3.15 -16.76 8.76
N MET A 382 2.48 -16.68 9.94
CA MET A 382 3.16 -16.87 11.21
C MET A 382 3.72 -18.28 11.40
N LEU A 383 3.09 -19.31 10.81
CA LEU A 383 3.63 -20.67 10.81
C LEU A 383 4.83 -20.80 9.89
N ALA A 384 4.80 -20.11 8.76
CA ALA A 384 5.88 -20.08 7.77
C ALA A 384 6.95 -19.00 8.08
N ASN A 385 6.81 -18.29 9.20
CA ASN A 385 7.74 -17.25 9.64
C ASN A 385 8.02 -16.19 8.57
N CYS A 386 6.95 -15.69 7.92
CA CYS A 386 7.03 -14.67 6.86
C CYS A 386 5.89 -13.66 6.96
N SER A 387 5.98 -12.57 6.18
CA SER A 387 4.96 -11.54 6.06
C SER A 387 3.65 -12.08 5.48
N SER A 388 2.51 -11.43 5.81
CA SER A 388 1.17 -11.88 5.44
C SER A 388 0.81 -11.47 4.01
N GLY A 389 0.48 -12.44 3.14
CA GLY A 389 -0.01 -12.20 1.79
C GLY A 389 0.92 -11.30 0.99
N ILE A 390 0.34 -10.23 0.47
CA ILE A 390 1.05 -9.15 -0.21
C ILE A 390 1.06 -7.86 0.65
N GLU A 391 0.70 -7.97 1.94
CA GLU A 391 0.73 -6.81 2.83
C GLU A 391 2.16 -6.37 3.13
N PRO A 392 2.42 -5.06 3.21
CA PRO A 392 3.69 -4.58 3.74
C PRO A 392 3.78 -4.87 5.23
N ASN A 393 4.97 -4.84 5.79
CA ASN A 393 5.16 -5.03 7.22
C ASN A 393 4.49 -3.90 8.00
N PHE A 394 3.59 -4.25 8.93
CA PHE A 394 2.88 -3.26 9.75
C PHE A 394 3.81 -2.59 10.75
N SER A 395 4.68 -3.37 11.38
CA SER A 395 5.69 -2.92 12.34
C SER A 395 6.83 -3.93 12.39
N TRP A 396 8.02 -3.46 12.64
CA TRP A 396 9.22 -4.28 12.76
C TRP A 396 9.35 -4.95 14.14
N VAL A 397 8.84 -4.29 15.18
CA VAL A 397 8.81 -4.78 16.56
C VAL A 397 7.48 -4.40 17.18
N TYR A 398 6.80 -5.33 17.82
CA TYR A 398 5.61 -5.04 18.59
C TYR A 398 5.64 -5.75 19.94
N ILE A 399 4.96 -5.17 20.92
CA ILE A 399 4.86 -5.73 22.26
C ILE A 399 3.63 -6.61 22.35
N ARG A 400 3.82 -7.83 22.79
CA ARG A 400 2.74 -8.77 23.04
C ARG A 400 2.72 -9.17 24.52
N LYS A 401 1.56 -8.99 25.18
CA LYS A 401 1.33 -9.52 26.51
C LYS A 401 1.19 -11.03 26.50
N ILE A 402 2.12 -11.73 27.10
CA ILE A 402 2.12 -13.20 27.26
C ILE A 402 2.25 -13.49 28.76
N CYS A 403 1.18 -14.03 29.38
CA CYS A 403 1.13 -14.38 30.82
C CYS A 403 1.49 -13.19 31.73
N ASP A 404 0.95 -11.99 31.45
CA ASP A 404 1.18 -10.72 32.15
C ASP A 404 2.62 -10.14 32.03
N GLU A 405 3.47 -10.74 31.22
CA GLU A 405 4.76 -10.18 30.82
C GLU A 405 4.68 -9.59 29.41
N ASP A 406 5.23 -8.39 29.24
CA ASP A 406 5.40 -7.77 27.94
C ASP A 406 6.63 -8.40 27.26
N LYS A 407 6.40 -9.02 26.07
CA LYS A 407 7.47 -9.62 25.26
C LYS A 407 7.53 -8.95 23.90
N PHE A 408 8.74 -8.59 23.49
CA PHE A 408 8.96 -8.17 22.11
C PHE A 408 8.75 -9.33 21.14
N VAL A 409 8.01 -9.07 20.10
CA VAL A 409 7.95 -9.91 18.90
C VAL A 409 8.66 -9.12 17.81
N VAL A 410 9.84 -9.59 17.46
CA VAL A 410 10.71 -8.93 16.48
C VAL A 410 10.53 -9.63 15.13
N HIS A 411 10.51 -8.86 14.04
CA HIS A 411 10.48 -9.40 12.70
C HIS A 411 11.75 -10.25 12.44
N PRO A 412 11.63 -11.48 11.92
CA PRO A 412 12.77 -12.42 11.87
C PRO A 412 14.00 -11.90 11.12
N ILE A 413 13.77 -11.28 9.95
CA ILE A 413 14.85 -10.71 9.14
C ILE A 413 15.49 -9.52 9.88
N LEU A 414 14.69 -8.68 10.53
CA LEU A 414 15.22 -7.58 11.36
C LEU A 414 16.06 -8.11 12.52
N GLU A 415 15.58 -9.14 13.21
CA GLU A 415 16.30 -9.77 14.33
C GLU A 415 17.69 -10.24 13.88
N GLU A 416 17.77 -10.87 12.73
CA GLU A 416 19.03 -11.35 12.14
C GLU A 416 19.98 -10.17 11.84
N VAL A 417 19.48 -9.13 11.17
CA VAL A 417 20.29 -7.94 10.83
C VAL A 417 20.77 -7.23 12.09
N LEU A 418 19.89 -7.00 13.07
CA LEU A 418 20.28 -6.35 14.34
C LEU A 418 21.34 -7.16 15.09
N LYS A 419 21.23 -8.49 15.12
CA LYS A 419 22.23 -9.36 15.77
C LYS A 419 23.58 -9.31 15.04
N ASN A 420 23.58 -9.35 13.71
CA ASN A 420 24.80 -9.31 12.91
C ASN A 420 25.58 -8.00 13.09
N HIS A 421 24.86 -6.91 13.39
CA HIS A 421 25.46 -5.59 13.63
C HIS A 421 25.63 -5.22 15.11
N ASN A 422 25.36 -6.14 16.06
CA ASN A 422 25.40 -5.92 17.51
C ASN A 422 24.44 -4.79 17.98
N LEU A 423 23.32 -4.62 17.27
CA LEU A 423 22.27 -3.63 17.56
C LEU A 423 21.03 -4.25 18.24
N TYR A 424 21.02 -5.54 18.51
CA TYR A 424 19.92 -6.23 19.19
C TYR A 424 19.93 -5.94 20.68
N THR A 425 19.41 -4.80 21.09
CA THR A 425 19.33 -4.34 22.47
C THR A 425 17.91 -3.95 22.84
N ASP A 426 17.54 -4.07 24.12
CA ASP A 426 16.20 -3.72 24.59
C ASP A 426 15.85 -2.25 24.30
N ASP A 427 16.83 -1.33 24.41
CA ASP A 427 16.62 0.09 24.09
C ASP A 427 16.21 0.29 22.62
N ILE A 428 16.95 -0.29 21.68
CA ILE A 428 16.63 -0.21 20.24
C ILE A 428 15.26 -0.85 19.95
N LEU A 429 14.98 -2.02 20.56
CA LEU A 429 13.71 -2.70 20.37
C LEU A 429 12.53 -1.88 20.92
N HIS A 430 12.67 -1.23 22.08
CA HIS A 430 11.66 -0.32 22.62
C HIS A 430 11.40 0.89 21.73
N ARG A 431 12.45 1.51 21.21
CA ARG A 431 12.34 2.67 20.31
C ARG A 431 11.62 2.30 19.03
N ILE A 432 11.96 1.15 18.41
CA ILE A 432 11.26 0.65 17.21
C ILE A 432 9.80 0.31 17.56
N ALA A 433 9.54 -0.34 18.70
CA ALA A 433 8.18 -0.68 19.13
C ALA A 433 7.32 0.56 19.43
N SER A 434 7.94 1.68 19.81
CA SER A 434 7.27 2.98 20.00
C SER A 434 7.06 3.77 18.70
N GLY A 435 7.45 3.21 17.55
CA GLY A 435 7.22 3.80 16.22
C GLY A 435 8.36 4.68 15.71
N GLU A 436 9.55 4.63 16.33
CA GLU A 436 10.72 5.33 15.78
C GLU A 436 11.20 4.63 14.51
N SER A 437 11.45 5.39 13.44
CA SER A 437 11.84 4.85 12.15
C SER A 437 13.28 4.32 12.18
N LEU A 438 13.52 3.16 11.55
CA LEU A 438 14.86 2.60 11.35
C LEU A 438 15.78 3.56 10.59
N HIS A 439 15.23 4.45 9.78
CA HIS A 439 15.95 5.43 8.96
C HIS A 439 16.34 6.71 9.75
N GLU A 440 15.66 6.98 10.88
CA GLU A 440 15.89 8.18 11.68
C GLU A 440 16.84 7.93 12.85
N MET A 441 16.90 6.70 13.35
CA MET A 441 17.78 6.31 14.46
C MET A 441 19.25 6.37 14.06
N VAL A 442 20.05 7.05 14.84
CA VAL A 442 21.51 7.24 14.56
C VAL A 442 22.23 5.90 14.44
N GLU A 443 21.86 4.92 15.25
CA GLU A 443 22.49 3.60 15.34
C GLU A 443 22.13 2.71 14.14
N THR A 444 20.94 2.89 13.55
CA THR A 444 20.38 1.98 12.54
C THR A 444 20.42 2.54 11.13
N LYS A 445 20.30 3.84 10.94
CA LYS A 445 20.13 4.51 9.64
C LYS A 445 21.16 4.16 8.55
N HIS A 446 22.32 3.66 8.93
CA HIS A 446 23.38 3.27 7.98
C HIS A 446 23.27 1.82 7.50
N TRP A 447 22.39 1.02 8.12
CA TRP A 447 22.27 -0.41 7.88
C TRP A 447 20.99 -0.79 7.14
N PHE A 448 20.00 0.13 7.10
CA PHE A 448 18.68 -0.13 6.55
C PHE A 448 18.44 0.75 5.33
N GLY A 449 18.29 0.11 4.16
CA GLY A 449 17.98 0.76 2.91
C GLY A 449 16.47 1.09 2.78
N PRO A 450 16.04 1.72 1.68
CA PRO A 450 14.66 2.15 1.45
C PRO A 450 13.65 1.00 1.39
N GLU A 451 14.10 -0.25 1.29
CA GLU A 451 13.26 -1.45 1.32
C GLU A 451 12.69 -1.74 2.73
N TRP A 452 13.26 -1.15 3.77
CA TRP A 452 12.82 -1.30 5.15
C TRP A 452 11.72 -0.30 5.52
N ILE A 453 10.62 -0.36 4.81
CA ILE A 453 9.47 0.55 4.95
C ILE A 453 8.28 -0.18 5.58
N THR A 454 7.57 0.49 6.48
CA THR A 454 6.36 -0.02 7.11
C THR A 454 5.10 0.41 6.35
N SER A 455 3.98 -0.24 6.64
CA SER A 455 2.70 0.04 5.99
C SER A 455 2.21 1.48 6.16
N GLN A 456 2.62 2.17 7.22
CA GLN A 456 2.23 3.57 7.49
C GLN A 456 3.10 4.58 6.75
N GLU A 457 4.29 4.18 6.33
CA GLU A 457 5.21 5.03 5.56
C GLU A 457 4.92 4.98 4.06
N ILE A 458 4.15 3.97 3.59
CA ILE A 458 3.76 3.79 2.19
C ILE A 458 2.60 4.72 1.85
N ALA A 459 2.68 5.42 0.73
CA ALA A 459 1.59 6.25 0.27
C ALA A 459 0.33 5.42 -0.04
N PRO A 460 -0.88 5.91 0.32
CA PRO A 460 -2.14 5.17 0.11
C PRO A 460 -2.34 4.65 -1.32
N ILE A 461 -1.90 5.40 -2.31
CA ILE A 461 -2.00 5.03 -3.72
C ILE A 461 -1.12 3.83 -4.06
N ASP A 462 0.08 3.74 -3.48
CA ASP A 462 0.98 2.61 -3.74
C ASP A 462 0.42 1.29 -3.21
N HIS A 463 -0.34 1.33 -2.09
CA HIS A 463 -1.10 0.17 -1.62
C HIS A 463 -2.12 -0.31 -2.68
N VAL A 464 -2.85 0.61 -3.31
CA VAL A 464 -3.87 0.26 -4.32
C VAL A 464 -3.21 -0.21 -5.62
N GLU A 465 -2.13 0.43 -6.05
CA GLU A 465 -1.39 0.04 -7.24
C GLU A 465 -0.74 -1.35 -7.08
N MET A 466 -0.21 -1.66 -5.89
CA MET A 466 0.27 -3.01 -5.58
C MET A 466 -0.87 -4.04 -5.63
N GLN A 467 -2.02 -3.74 -5.04
CA GLN A 467 -3.20 -4.60 -5.14
C GLN A 467 -3.60 -4.84 -6.60
N ALA A 468 -3.62 -3.80 -7.42
CA ALA A 468 -3.96 -3.87 -8.83
C ALA A 468 -2.95 -4.70 -9.64
N ALA A 469 -1.64 -4.57 -9.35
CA ALA A 469 -0.59 -5.36 -9.98
C ALA A 469 -0.82 -6.88 -9.78
N PHE A 470 -1.19 -7.29 -8.57
CA PHE A 470 -1.55 -8.68 -8.31
C PHE A 470 -2.91 -9.07 -8.89
N GLN A 471 -3.94 -8.18 -8.82
CA GLN A 471 -5.28 -8.47 -9.32
C GLN A 471 -5.30 -8.75 -10.82
N LYS A 472 -4.42 -8.14 -11.59
CA LYS A 472 -4.33 -8.27 -13.05
C LYS A 472 -4.19 -9.71 -13.52
N ASN A 473 -3.49 -10.54 -12.74
CA ASN A 473 -3.25 -11.96 -13.02
C ASN A 473 -3.85 -12.89 -11.95
N THR A 474 -4.89 -12.44 -11.24
CA THR A 474 -5.59 -13.24 -10.23
C THR A 474 -7.01 -13.53 -10.69
N ASP A 475 -7.38 -14.82 -10.81
CA ASP A 475 -8.72 -15.24 -11.25
C ASP A 475 -9.83 -14.74 -10.31
N ASN A 476 -9.67 -14.98 -9.01
CA ASN A 476 -10.60 -14.53 -7.98
C ASN A 476 -10.31 -13.06 -7.59
N ALA A 477 -10.21 -12.74 -6.33
CA ALA A 477 -9.91 -11.39 -5.87
C ALA A 477 -8.67 -11.33 -4.99
N VAL A 478 -8.28 -10.13 -4.63
CA VAL A 478 -7.12 -9.83 -3.80
C VAL A 478 -7.60 -9.22 -2.49
N SER A 479 -7.30 -9.88 -1.36
CA SER A 479 -7.49 -9.29 -0.04
C SER A 479 -6.31 -8.40 0.29
N LYS A 480 -6.57 -7.11 0.39
CA LYS A 480 -5.58 -6.09 0.76
C LYS A 480 -6.23 -4.98 1.56
N THR A 481 -5.59 -4.59 2.64
CA THR A 481 -5.99 -3.43 3.44
C THR A 481 -5.10 -2.24 3.08
N VAL A 482 -5.70 -1.10 2.79
CA VAL A 482 -4.97 0.16 2.72
C VAL A 482 -4.91 0.73 4.13
N ASN A 483 -3.74 0.64 4.76
CA ASN A 483 -3.52 1.20 6.08
C ASN A 483 -3.27 2.70 5.97
N LEU A 484 -3.98 3.47 6.77
CA LEU A 484 -3.93 4.92 6.76
C LEU A 484 -3.46 5.44 8.12
N PRO A 485 -2.62 6.47 8.15
CA PRO A 485 -2.28 7.15 9.40
C PRO A 485 -3.51 7.84 10.00
N ASN A 486 -3.44 8.17 11.30
CA ASN A 486 -4.57 8.78 12.03
C ASN A 486 -5.05 10.12 11.42
N GLU A 487 -4.14 10.90 10.85
CA GLU A 487 -4.38 12.20 10.21
C GLU A 487 -4.95 12.10 8.79
N ALA A 488 -5.11 10.90 8.23
CA ALA A 488 -5.70 10.72 6.91
C ALA A 488 -7.12 11.28 6.83
N THR A 489 -7.44 11.89 5.71
CA THR A 489 -8.69 12.61 5.46
C THR A 489 -9.73 11.75 4.75
N MET A 490 -10.97 12.25 4.64
CA MET A 490 -12.01 11.60 3.84
C MET A 490 -11.66 11.61 2.35
N GLU A 491 -10.98 12.65 1.89
CA GLU A 491 -10.50 12.77 0.51
C GLU A 491 -9.45 11.70 0.16
N ASP A 492 -8.65 11.27 1.14
CA ASP A 492 -7.71 10.17 0.94
C ASP A 492 -8.46 8.84 0.75
N VAL A 493 -9.53 8.60 1.51
CA VAL A 493 -10.38 7.42 1.35
C VAL A 493 -11.12 7.45 0.00
N GLU A 494 -11.64 8.62 -0.41
CA GLU A 494 -12.27 8.80 -1.73
C GLU A 494 -11.30 8.44 -2.85
N LEU A 495 -10.09 8.99 -2.78
CA LEU A 495 -9.04 8.74 -3.77
C LEU A 495 -8.69 7.25 -3.87
N ILE A 496 -8.59 6.55 -2.73
CA ILE A 496 -8.34 5.11 -2.69
C ILE A 496 -9.45 4.33 -3.41
N PHE A 497 -10.72 4.62 -3.08
CA PHE A 497 -11.86 3.90 -3.66
C PHE A 497 -12.03 4.17 -5.16
N GLU A 498 -11.87 5.44 -5.58
CA GLU A 498 -11.90 5.81 -6.99
C GLU A 498 -10.73 5.17 -7.76
N LYS A 499 -9.53 5.16 -7.16
CA LYS A 499 -8.36 4.55 -7.80
C LYS A 499 -8.46 3.04 -7.92
N ALA A 500 -8.99 2.36 -6.89
CA ALA A 500 -9.25 0.93 -6.95
C ALA A 500 -10.23 0.56 -8.07
N PHE A 501 -11.29 1.36 -8.27
CA PHE A 501 -12.22 1.21 -9.38
C PHE A 501 -11.53 1.42 -10.73
N GLU A 502 -10.76 2.49 -10.89
CA GLU A 502 -10.02 2.80 -12.13
C GLU A 502 -9.04 1.69 -12.52
N LEU A 503 -8.34 1.13 -11.52
CA LEU A 503 -7.34 0.07 -11.70
C LEU A 503 -7.95 -1.34 -11.77
N LYS A 504 -9.29 -1.45 -11.80
CA LYS A 504 -10.00 -2.73 -11.96
C LYS A 504 -9.73 -3.72 -10.81
N CYS A 505 -9.51 -3.21 -9.61
CA CYS A 505 -9.59 -4.05 -8.42
C CYS A 505 -11.03 -4.56 -8.25
N LYS A 506 -11.20 -5.77 -7.70
CA LYS A 506 -12.54 -6.36 -7.45
C LYS A 506 -13.17 -5.90 -6.14
N GLY A 507 -12.40 -5.28 -5.27
CA GLY A 507 -12.84 -4.67 -4.02
C GLY A 507 -11.67 -4.01 -3.31
N VAL A 508 -11.95 -3.21 -2.28
CA VAL A 508 -10.92 -2.58 -1.47
C VAL A 508 -11.46 -2.26 -0.08
N THR A 509 -10.57 -2.35 0.91
CA THR A 509 -10.84 -2.03 2.31
C THR A 509 -9.78 -1.06 2.81
N VAL A 510 -10.21 -0.07 3.60
CA VAL A 510 -9.32 0.88 4.26
C VAL A 510 -9.33 0.66 5.77
N TYR A 511 -8.22 0.95 6.42
CA TYR A 511 -8.12 0.97 7.87
C TYR A 511 -7.29 2.17 8.31
N ARG A 512 -7.93 3.14 8.97
CA ARG A 512 -7.25 4.31 9.53
C ARG A 512 -6.85 4.06 10.98
N ASP A 513 -5.62 4.37 11.33
CA ASP A 513 -5.14 4.20 12.71
C ASP A 513 -6.05 4.92 13.72
N GLY A 514 -6.38 4.24 14.81
CA GLY A 514 -7.27 4.76 15.85
C GLY A 514 -8.75 4.87 15.49
N CYS A 515 -9.21 4.35 14.32
CA CYS A 515 -10.61 4.44 13.93
C CYS A 515 -11.54 3.43 14.65
N ARG A 516 -10.98 2.45 15.35
CA ARG A 516 -11.74 1.44 16.12
C ARG A 516 -11.29 1.36 17.56
N ASP A 517 -12.27 1.16 18.47
CA ASP A 517 -12.00 0.81 19.85
C ASP A 517 -11.45 -0.63 19.92
N GLY A 518 -10.28 -0.83 20.51
CA GLY A 518 -9.68 -2.18 20.67
C GLY A 518 -8.86 -2.66 19.47
N GLN A 519 -7.98 -1.82 18.97
CA GLN A 519 -7.01 -2.12 17.93
C GLN A 519 -6.16 -3.35 18.30
N VAL A 520 -6.04 -4.33 17.39
CA VAL A 520 -5.33 -5.62 17.63
C VAL A 520 -3.80 -5.43 17.62
N LEU A 521 -3.31 -4.49 16.82
CA LEU A 521 -1.91 -4.09 16.73
C LEU A 521 -1.84 -2.59 17.02
N SER A 522 -1.12 -2.18 18.05
CA SER A 522 -0.91 -0.76 18.40
C SER A 522 0.55 -0.56 18.74
N PHE A 523 1.07 0.63 18.40
CA PHE A 523 2.34 1.08 18.96
C PHE A 523 2.22 1.31 20.47
N GLU A 524 3.32 1.24 21.19
CA GLU A 524 3.35 1.56 22.60
C GLU A 524 2.92 3.02 22.79
N LYS A 525 1.73 3.24 23.40
CA LYS A 525 1.33 4.60 23.75
C LYS A 525 2.25 5.08 24.86
N LYS A 526 3.01 6.14 24.62
CA LYS A 526 3.66 6.90 25.71
C LYS A 526 2.55 7.27 26.69
N ASP A 527 2.68 6.85 27.94
CA ASP A 527 1.74 7.17 29.01
C ASP A 527 1.59 8.69 29.13
N GLU A 528 0.54 9.23 28.54
CA GLU A 528 0.03 10.52 28.98
C GLU A 528 -0.63 10.32 30.34
N PRO A 529 -0.40 11.21 31.32
CA PRO A 529 -0.96 11.07 32.65
C PRO A 529 -2.49 11.03 32.58
N LYS A 530 -3.08 9.97 33.11
CA LYS A 530 -4.52 9.75 33.21
C LYS A 530 -5.24 10.99 33.74
N LYS A 531 -5.87 11.74 32.87
CA LYS A 531 -6.89 12.72 33.26
C LYS A 531 -8.18 11.98 33.55
N SER A 532 -8.65 12.12 34.78
CA SER A 532 -9.89 11.58 35.30
C SER A 532 -11.08 11.90 34.39
N ASN A 533 -11.90 10.89 34.13
CA ASN A 533 -13.20 11.02 33.50
C ASN A 533 -14.06 12.08 34.22
N ASN A 534 -14.29 13.19 33.57
CA ASN A 534 -15.42 14.04 33.84
C ASN A 534 -16.18 14.28 32.54
N THR A 535 -17.39 13.76 32.54
CA THR A 535 -18.43 13.92 31.53
C THR A 535 -18.45 15.30 30.90
N LEU A 536 -18.08 15.40 29.63
CA LEU A 536 -18.28 16.59 28.82
C LEU A 536 -19.69 16.56 28.22
N ARG A 537 -20.57 17.34 28.84
CA ARG A 537 -21.81 17.82 28.19
C ARG A 537 -21.47 18.61 26.94
N GLU A 538 -22.17 18.33 25.85
CA GLU A 538 -22.19 19.13 24.64
C GLU A 538 -22.27 20.63 24.94
N LYS A 539 -21.29 21.40 24.46
CA LYS A 539 -21.37 22.85 24.42
C LYS A 539 -21.59 23.31 22.98
N LEU A 540 -22.69 23.99 22.79
CA LEU A 540 -23.06 24.80 21.63
C LEU A 540 -21.91 25.74 21.16
N PRO A 541 -21.91 26.18 19.90
CA PRO A 541 -20.83 26.97 19.33
C PRO A 541 -20.64 28.30 20.10
N LEU A 542 -19.39 28.59 20.41
CA LEU A 542 -19.00 29.79 21.16
C LEU A 542 -19.23 31.05 20.34
N ASP A 543 -19.75 32.10 21.00
CA ASP A 543 -19.92 33.48 20.46
C ASP A 543 -18.56 34.01 19.94
N PRO A 544 -18.51 34.56 18.71
CA PRO A 544 -17.30 35.18 18.14
C PRO A 544 -16.57 36.18 19.06
N LYS A 545 -17.30 36.86 19.94
CA LYS A 545 -16.73 37.78 20.94
C LYS A 545 -15.95 37.06 22.04
N GLU A 546 -16.33 35.81 22.37
CA GLU A 546 -15.62 34.99 23.36
C GLU A 546 -14.33 34.41 22.80
N ILE A 547 -14.33 34.07 21.52
CA ILE A 547 -13.13 33.64 20.78
C ILE A 547 -12.11 34.78 20.72
N THR A 548 -12.55 35.98 20.38
CA THR A 548 -11.67 37.16 20.33
C THR A 548 -11.08 37.49 21.71
N ARG A 549 -11.85 37.34 22.80
CA ARG A 549 -11.37 37.56 24.17
C ARG A 549 -10.36 36.50 24.61
N LYS A 550 -10.54 35.21 24.21
CA LYS A 550 -9.59 34.13 24.49
C LYS A 550 -8.30 34.30 23.71
N LEU A 551 -8.36 34.64 22.43
CA LEU A 551 -7.19 34.96 21.60
C LEU A 551 -6.37 36.12 22.18
N LYS A 552 -7.05 37.24 22.60
CA LYS A 552 -6.37 38.37 23.20
C LYS A 552 -5.67 38.00 24.50
N LYS A 553 -6.30 37.16 25.35
CA LYS A 553 -5.69 36.65 26.59
C LYS A 553 -4.50 35.74 26.32
N THR A 554 -4.51 34.95 25.23
CA THR A 554 -3.38 34.13 24.83
C THR A 554 -2.21 34.96 24.32
N ILE A 555 -2.49 36.01 23.55
CA ILE A 555 -1.47 36.96 23.07
C ILE A 555 -0.84 37.71 24.24
N ASP A 556 -1.65 38.24 25.16
CA ASP A 556 -1.17 38.93 26.37
C ASP A 556 -0.31 37.99 27.28
N THR A 557 -0.60 36.66 27.28
CA THR A 557 0.17 35.66 28.01
C THR A 557 1.50 35.36 27.30
N MET A 558 1.50 35.31 25.97
CA MET A 558 2.72 35.15 25.17
C MET A 558 3.66 36.34 25.29
N ASP A 559 3.11 37.57 25.26
CA ASP A 559 3.88 38.81 25.48
C ASP A 559 4.49 38.90 26.89
N LYS A 560 3.78 38.34 27.90
CA LYS A 560 4.30 38.23 29.27
C LYS A 560 5.42 37.19 29.38
N TYR A 561 5.27 36.06 28.73
CA TYR A 561 6.32 35.03 28.67
C TYR A 561 7.57 35.51 27.91
N GLN A 562 7.41 36.26 26.82
CA GLN A 562 8.54 36.85 26.11
C GLN A 562 9.27 37.93 26.96
N LYS A 563 8.57 38.64 27.84
CA LYS A 563 9.19 39.64 28.75
C LYS A 563 9.84 39.01 29.97
N GLU A 564 9.42 37.84 30.42
CA GLU A 564 9.98 37.14 31.60
C GLU A 564 11.14 36.20 31.25
N THR A 565 11.36 35.86 29.99
CA THR A 565 12.42 34.90 29.56
C THR A 565 13.58 35.52 28.80
N TYR A 566 13.59 36.85 28.60
CA TYR A 566 14.69 37.55 27.92
C TYR A 566 15.23 38.71 28.74
N THR A 567 16.14 38.40 29.67
CA THR A 567 17.14 39.35 30.18
C THR A 567 18.45 39.04 29.41
N PRO A 568 18.92 40.00 28.57
CA PRO A 568 20.14 39.78 27.78
C PRO A 568 21.40 40.16 28.57
N GLU A 569 21.62 39.63 29.72
CA GLU A 569 22.92 39.78 30.37
C GLU A 569 22.98 38.80 31.56
N GLU A 570 23.63 37.68 31.38
CA GLU A 570 24.35 36.82 32.34
C GLU A 570 24.20 35.34 31.93
N ASN A 571 25.15 34.91 31.11
CA ASN A 571 25.67 33.57 30.84
C ASN A 571 25.96 33.33 29.34
N LEU A 572 26.43 34.36 28.65
CA LEU A 572 27.19 34.14 27.42
C LEU A 572 28.66 34.00 27.83
N VAL A 573 29.19 32.79 27.74
CA VAL A 573 30.64 32.60 27.53
C VAL A 573 30.96 33.54 26.35
N PRO A 574 32.00 34.41 26.45
CA PRO A 574 32.33 35.32 25.36
C PRO A 574 32.82 34.45 24.19
N VAL A 575 31.91 34.12 23.31
CA VAL A 575 32.25 33.64 21.96
C VAL A 575 32.82 34.85 21.27
N ASN A 576 34.08 34.81 20.95
CA ASN A 576 34.80 35.85 20.25
C ASN A 576 33.97 36.20 19.00
N LYS A 577 33.54 37.45 18.82
CA LYS A 577 32.71 37.88 17.67
C LYS A 577 33.35 37.62 16.30
N GLU A 578 34.60 37.19 16.30
CA GLU A 578 35.36 36.81 15.09
C GLU A 578 35.15 35.36 14.67
N ASP A 579 34.59 34.47 15.51
CA ASP A 579 34.48 33.02 15.18
C ASP A 579 33.08 32.57 14.78
N VAL A 580 32.06 33.41 14.87
CA VAL A 580 30.65 32.98 14.64
C VAL A 580 30.22 32.98 13.19
N TRP A 581 30.96 33.62 12.26
CA TRP A 581 30.59 33.79 10.87
C TRP A 581 31.77 33.81 9.89
N LYS A 582 32.81 33.06 10.13
CA LYS A 582 33.82 32.81 9.11
C LYS A 582 33.33 31.73 8.15
N THR A 583 32.61 32.15 7.11
CA THR A 583 32.78 31.50 5.80
C THR A 583 34.24 31.67 5.42
N ASP A 584 34.83 30.75 4.74
CA ASP A 584 36.24 30.81 4.32
C ASP A 584 36.65 32.11 3.64
N THR A 585 35.71 32.94 3.21
CA THR A 585 35.92 34.25 2.56
C THR A 585 35.50 35.46 3.38
N GLY A 586 34.70 35.33 4.47
CA GLY A 586 34.25 36.43 5.35
C GLY A 586 33.43 37.56 4.70
N VAL A 587 33.12 37.49 3.42
CA VAL A 587 32.47 38.51 2.62
C VAL A 587 31.18 37.98 2.00
N VAL A 588 30.05 38.74 2.11
CA VAL A 588 28.82 38.41 1.39
C VAL A 588 29.09 38.49 -0.10
N ARG A 589 28.96 37.40 -0.82
CA ARG A 589 29.11 37.35 -2.27
C ARG A 589 28.13 38.31 -2.93
N LYS A 590 28.69 39.26 -3.71
CA LYS A 590 27.85 40.15 -4.51
C LYS A 590 27.33 39.40 -5.72
N ARG A 591 26.07 39.61 -6.05
CA ARG A 591 25.51 39.11 -7.28
C ARG A 591 26.23 39.76 -8.47
N PRO A 592 26.81 39.00 -9.39
CA PRO A 592 27.34 39.54 -10.65
C PRO A 592 26.20 40.14 -11.51
N ASP A 593 26.53 41.05 -12.40
CA ASP A 593 25.56 41.63 -13.34
C ASP A 593 25.03 40.60 -14.32
N GLU A 594 25.89 39.63 -14.70
CA GLU A 594 25.58 38.46 -15.54
C GLU A 594 25.87 37.18 -14.74
N VAL A 595 24.98 36.21 -14.80
CA VAL A 595 25.06 34.94 -14.06
C VAL A 595 24.67 33.83 -15.03
N GLU A 596 25.52 32.82 -15.19
CA GLU A 596 25.15 31.59 -15.90
C GLU A 596 24.09 30.84 -15.06
N ALA A 597 22.99 30.47 -15.70
CA ALA A 597 21.89 29.82 -14.97
C ALA A 597 21.35 28.60 -15.71
N VAL A 598 21.03 27.54 -14.94
CA VAL A 598 20.41 26.33 -15.45
C VAL A 598 19.00 26.23 -14.89
N THR A 599 18.02 25.96 -15.75
CA THR A 599 16.62 25.81 -15.35
C THR A 599 16.23 24.35 -15.32
N TYR A 600 15.86 23.85 -14.14
CA TYR A 600 15.38 22.50 -13.87
C TYR A 600 13.85 22.46 -13.87
N ARG A 601 13.27 21.58 -14.69
CA ARG A 601 11.82 21.37 -14.71
C ARG A 601 11.46 20.19 -13.80
N LYS A 602 10.83 20.44 -12.67
CA LYS A 602 10.37 19.40 -11.72
C LYS A 602 8.85 19.24 -11.80
N ARG A 603 8.38 17.97 -11.77
CA ARG A 603 6.95 17.68 -11.59
C ARG A 603 6.62 17.63 -10.12
N ILE A 604 5.68 18.47 -9.69
CA ILE A 604 5.15 18.53 -8.33
C ILE A 604 3.67 18.14 -8.34
N GLY A 605 3.11 17.77 -7.21
CA GLY A 605 1.71 17.32 -7.10
C GLY A 605 0.67 18.26 -7.67
N CYS A 606 0.92 19.57 -7.63
CA CYS A 606 0.00 20.60 -8.16
C CYS A 606 0.37 21.10 -9.57
N GLY A 607 1.42 20.56 -10.23
CA GLY A 607 1.77 21.00 -11.58
C GLY A 607 3.25 20.85 -11.92
N LYS A 608 3.77 21.82 -12.68
CA LYS A 608 5.20 21.91 -13.04
C LYS A 608 5.81 23.08 -12.27
N LEU A 609 6.96 22.87 -11.66
CA LEU A 609 7.81 23.91 -11.08
C LEU A 609 9.09 24.02 -11.90
N TYR A 610 9.44 25.22 -12.29
CA TYR A 610 10.72 25.53 -12.93
C TYR A 610 11.60 26.17 -11.87
N VAL A 611 12.76 25.57 -11.62
CA VAL A 611 13.75 26.05 -10.65
C VAL A 611 14.97 26.47 -11.44
N THR A 612 15.28 27.74 -11.45
CA THR A 612 16.48 28.30 -12.10
C THR A 612 17.54 28.53 -11.04
N VAL A 613 18.69 27.90 -11.18
CA VAL A 613 19.84 28.06 -10.30
C VAL A 613 20.92 28.80 -11.08
N GLY A 614 21.27 29.99 -10.60
CA GLY A 614 22.35 30.80 -11.15
C GLY A 614 23.66 30.50 -10.40
N ASN A 615 24.78 30.40 -11.17
CA ASN A 615 26.11 30.09 -10.66
C ASN A 615 27.06 31.24 -10.98
N ASP A 616 27.97 31.56 -10.07
CA ASP A 616 29.17 32.34 -10.33
C ASP A 616 30.40 31.43 -10.33
N GLU A 617 31.61 32.01 -10.29
CA GLU A 617 32.87 31.27 -10.32
C GLU A 617 33.02 30.31 -9.11
N ASP A 618 32.35 30.57 -7.99
CA ASP A 618 32.40 29.78 -6.76
C ASP A 618 31.17 28.86 -6.61
N GLY A 619 30.33 28.69 -7.63
CA GLY A 619 29.17 27.79 -7.63
C GLY A 619 27.82 28.48 -7.48
N PRO A 620 26.76 27.77 -7.01
CA PRO A 620 25.41 28.30 -6.88
C PRO A 620 25.34 29.58 -6.01
N ILE A 621 24.74 30.64 -6.55
CA ILE A 621 24.62 31.96 -5.88
C ILE A 621 23.17 32.44 -5.74
N GLU A 622 22.29 32.02 -6.63
CA GLU A 622 20.90 32.44 -6.62
C GLU A 622 19.94 31.35 -7.12
N VAL A 623 18.69 31.42 -6.66
CA VAL A 623 17.62 30.52 -7.06
C VAL A 623 16.38 31.33 -7.39
N PHE A 624 15.76 31.05 -8.52
CA PHE A 624 14.44 31.55 -8.90
C PHE A 624 13.48 30.40 -9.16
N THR A 625 12.22 30.60 -8.83
CA THR A 625 11.19 29.62 -9.12
C THR A 625 10.05 30.22 -9.90
N ASN A 626 9.54 29.47 -10.87
CA ASN A 626 8.36 29.82 -11.62
C ASN A 626 7.39 28.63 -11.63
N THR A 627 6.14 28.87 -11.24
CA THR A 627 5.08 27.89 -11.31
C THR A 627 4.35 28.03 -12.65
N GLY A 628 4.19 26.92 -13.39
CA GLY A 628 3.41 26.92 -14.63
C GLY A 628 1.95 27.37 -14.42
N LYS A 629 1.19 27.53 -15.51
CA LYS A 629 -0.18 28.12 -15.55
C LYS A 629 -1.20 27.46 -14.60
N ILE A 630 -0.93 26.29 -14.05
CA ILE A 630 -1.83 25.55 -13.15
C ILE A 630 -1.00 24.98 -11.99
N GLY A 631 -1.25 25.46 -10.78
CA GLY A 631 -0.79 24.84 -9.53
C GLY A 631 0.45 25.48 -8.91
N GLY A 632 0.61 25.27 -7.61
CA GLY A 632 1.69 25.76 -6.76
C GLY A 632 1.22 26.90 -5.84
N CYS A 633 2.07 27.20 -4.85
CA CYS A 633 1.94 28.38 -3.99
C CYS A 633 2.98 29.41 -4.46
N PRO A 634 2.69 30.25 -5.47
CA PRO A 634 3.71 31.12 -6.08
C PRO A 634 4.43 32.01 -5.06
N ALA A 635 3.68 32.63 -4.14
CA ALA A 635 4.25 33.49 -3.10
C ALA A 635 5.18 32.75 -2.15
N GLN A 636 4.82 31.51 -1.77
CA GLN A 636 5.64 30.68 -0.90
C GLN A 636 6.91 30.18 -1.61
N SER A 637 6.80 29.76 -2.87
CA SER A 637 7.96 29.35 -3.68
C SER A 637 8.91 30.50 -3.92
N GLU A 638 8.40 31.69 -4.22
CA GLU A 638 9.19 32.90 -4.42
C GLU A 638 9.88 33.33 -3.12
N GLY A 639 9.16 33.38 -2.00
CA GLY A 639 9.73 33.72 -0.70
C GLY A 639 10.86 32.77 -0.31
N LEU A 640 10.67 31.47 -0.50
CA LEU A 640 11.68 30.45 -0.24
C LEU A 640 12.91 30.64 -1.14
N SER A 641 12.73 30.89 -2.44
CA SER A 641 13.84 31.12 -3.39
C SER A 641 14.68 32.33 -3.00
N ARG A 642 14.05 33.41 -2.54
CA ARG A 642 14.75 34.61 -2.04
C ARG A 642 15.58 34.32 -0.79
N MET A 643 15.04 33.53 0.16
CA MET A 643 15.77 33.13 1.36
C MET A 643 16.96 32.22 1.02
N ILE A 644 16.79 31.28 0.10
CA ILE A 644 17.88 30.41 -0.37
C ILE A 644 18.97 31.24 -1.06
N SER A 645 18.62 32.14 -1.95
CA SER A 645 19.59 33.04 -2.61
C SER A 645 20.38 33.90 -1.60
N LEU A 646 19.72 34.33 -0.52
CA LEU A 646 20.39 35.05 0.57
C LEU A 646 21.36 34.12 1.33
N ALA A 647 20.95 32.89 1.65
CA ALA A 647 21.77 31.90 2.34
C ALA A 647 23.02 31.53 1.52
N LEU A 648 22.86 31.26 0.22
CA LEU A 648 23.96 30.96 -0.69
C LEU A 648 24.98 32.10 -0.74
N ARG A 649 24.51 33.34 -0.87
CA ARG A 649 25.40 34.52 -0.87
C ARG A 649 26.06 34.79 0.48
N ARG A 650 25.54 34.22 1.57
CA ARG A 650 26.13 34.24 2.90
C ARG A 650 27.08 33.07 3.15
N GLY A 651 27.29 32.22 2.14
CA GLY A 651 28.24 31.11 2.22
C GLY A 651 27.72 29.85 2.91
N VAL A 652 26.38 29.73 3.09
CA VAL A 652 25.78 28.48 3.53
C VAL A 652 25.95 27.46 2.40
N SER A 653 26.44 26.27 2.73
CA SER A 653 26.71 25.24 1.72
C SER A 653 25.44 24.80 1.00
N VAL A 654 25.59 24.46 -0.29
CA VAL A 654 24.47 23.94 -1.09
C VAL A 654 23.91 22.65 -0.51
N ASP A 655 24.78 21.80 0.03
CA ASP A 655 24.39 20.53 0.62
C ASP A 655 23.54 20.74 1.90
N ASP A 656 23.95 21.65 2.80
CA ASP A 656 23.18 21.99 4.00
C ASP A 656 21.79 22.56 3.65
N ILE A 657 21.72 23.42 2.63
CA ILE A 657 20.42 23.99 2.18
C ILE A 657 19.56 22.87 1.57
N ALA A 658 20.13 22.02 0.75
CA ALA A 658 19.40 20.95 0.10
C ALA A 658 18.87 19.93 1.10
N ASP A 659 19.65 19.58 2.12
CA ASP A 659 19.24 18.66 3.19
C ASP A 659 18.05 19.19 4.00
N GLN A 660 17.95 20.51 4.21
CA GLN A 660 16.80 21.12 4.85
C GLN A 660 15.55 21.15 3.98
N LEU A 661 15.66 21.04 2.68
CA LEU A 661 14.56 21.16 1.71
C LEU A 661 14.07 19.81 1.18
N CYS A 662 14.99 18.85 0.99
CA CYS A 662 14.65 17.53 0.51
C CYS A 662 13.83 16.75 1.52
N GLY A 663 12.86 15.99 1.04
CA GLY A 663 11.97 15.21 1.91
C GLY A 663 10.74 15.96 2.43
N ILE A 664 10.68 17.30 2.34
CA ILE A 664 9.49 18.06 2.73
C ILE A 664 8.32 17.71 1.82
N ARG A 665 7.22 17.23 2.39
CA ARG A 665 6.00 16.80 1.67
C ARG A 665 4.94 17.90 1.65
N CYS A 666 4.16 17.94 0.58
CA CYS A 666 2.98 18.80 0.52
C CYS A 666 1.74 17.98 0.13
N MET A 667 0.58 18.41 0.61
CA MET A 667 -0.71 17.72 0.42
C MET A 667 -1.10 17.48 -1.04
N SER A 668 -0.66 18.34 -1.96
CA SER A 668 -0.97 18.18 -3.39
C SER A 668 -0.20 17.04 -4.07
N THR A 669 0.90 16.58 -3.48
CA THR A 669 1.67 15.44 -4.00
C THR A 669 0.99 14.12 -3.66
N ILE A 670 0.33 14.05 -2.50
CA ILE A 670 -0.45 12.90 -2.07
C ILE A 670 -1.60 12.61 -3.05
N LYS A 671 -2.15 13.64 -3.69
CA LYS A 671 -3.31 13.53 -4.61
C LYS A 671 -2.96 13.04 -6.04
N LYS A 672 -1.71 13.04 -6.47
CA LYS A 672 -1.35 12.78 -7.89
C LYS A 672 -0.36 11.65 -8.14
N GLY A 673 -0.04 10.84 -7.11
CA GLY A 673 0.90 9.72 -7.22
C GLY A 673 2.37 10.17 -7.29
N ASN A 674 3.26 9.19 -7.19
CA ASN A 674 4.72 9.41 -7.08
C ASN A 674 5.26 10.14 -8.31
N THR A 675 5.66 11.41 -8.14
CA THR A 675 6.31 12.23 -9.16
C THR A 675 7.82 12.27 -8.96
N GLY A 676 8.38 11.50 -8.02
CA GLY A 676 9.79 11.58 -7.61
C GLY A 676 10.14 12.88 -6.87
N VAL A 677 9.16 13.78 -6.67
CA VAL A 677 9.31 15.08 -6.01
C VAL A 677 8.15 15.30 -5.07
N LEU A 678 8.42 15.58 -3.81
CA LEU A 678 7.42 15.56 -2.73
C LEU A 678 6.71 16.91 -2.51
N SER A 679 7.35 18.05 -2.90
CA SER A 679 6.80 19.40 -2.74
C SER A 679 7.59 20.44 -3.54
N CYS A 680 7.21 21.71 -3.47
CA CYS A 680 8.03 22.80 -4.02
C CYS A 680 9.39 22.93 -3.29
N PRO A 681 9.49 22.89 -1.95
CA PRO A 681 10.79 22.84 -1.27
C PRO A 681 11.65 21.66 -1.70
N ASP A 682 11.13 20.45 -1.73
CA ASP A 682 11.85 19.25 -2.19
C ASP A 682 12.32 19.37 -3.66
N ALA A 683 11.50 19.98 -4.53
CA ALA A 683 11.87 20.28 -5.91
C ALA A 683 13.08 21.20 -6.01
N ILE A 684 13.11 22.22 -5.15
CA ILE A 684 14.21 23.21 -5.11
C ILE A 684 15.47 22.57 -4.55
N GLY A 685 15.39 21.80 -3.47
CA GLY A 685 16.52 21.07 -2.89
C GLY A 685 17.19 20.14 -3.90
N LYS A 686 16.39 19.31 -4.60
CA LYS A 686 16.89 18.43 -5.67
C LYS A 686 17.50 19.16 -6.86
N ALA A 687 16.97 20.33 -7.24
CA ALA A 687 17.57 21.15 -8.30
C ALA A 687 18.90 21.72 -7.87
N LEU A 688 19.04 22.12 -6.60
CA LEU A 688 20.30 22.59 -6.04
C LEU A 688 21.36 21.49 -6.00
N GLN A 689 21.02 20.27 -5.60
CA GLN A 689 21.93 19.12 -5.60
C GLN A 689 22.42 18.79 -7.03
N GLU A 690 21.50 18.81 -8.01
CA GLU A 690 21.86 18.60 -9.41
C GLU A 690 22.81 19.71 -9.94
N ALA A 691 22.55 20.97 -9.59
CA ALA A 691 23.43 22.09 -9.96
C ALA A 691 24.81 21.97 -9.32
N ASN A 692 24.88 21.64 -8.03
CA ASN A 692 26.14 21.45 -7.31
C ASN A 692 26.98 20.29 -7.88
N THR A 693 26.34 19.19 -8.24
CA THR A 693 27.02 18.04 -8.88
C THR A 693 27.59 18.42 -10.24
N TYR A 694 26.84 19.20 -11.03
CA TYR A 694 27.28 19.65 -12.35
C TYR A 694 28.49 20.61 -12.24
N THR A 695 28.48 21.53 -11.29
CA THR A 695 29.58 22.44 -11.02
C THR A 695 30.87 21.68 -10.63
N ARG A 696 30.78 20.76 -9.69
CA ARG A 696 31.91 19.89 -9.28
C ARG A 696 32.46 19.04 -10.43
N PHE A 697 31.59 18.57 -11.33
CA PHE A 697 32.01 17.84 -12.52
C PHE A 697 32.81 18.73 -13.51
N LEU A 698 32.38 19.99 -13.69
CA LEU A 698 33.07 20.95 -14.53
C LEU A 698 34.44 21.35 -13.94
N GLU A 699 34.54 21.51 -12.62
CA GLU A 699 35.82 21.79 -11.93
C GLU A 699 36.79 20.63 -12.10
N GLN A 700 36.40 19.39 -11.85
CA GLN A 700 37.22 18.20 -12.06
C GLN A 700 37.66 18.01 -13.53
N ARG A 701 36.87 18.52 -14.47
CA ARG A 701 37.24 18.52 -15.89
C ARG A 701 38.26 19.60 -16.20
N LYS A 702 38.12 20.80 -15.63
CA LYS A 702 39.11 21.88 -15.74
C LYS A 702 40.45 21.47 -15.14
N GLU A 703 40.46 20.88 -13.94
CA GLU A 703 41.67 20.36 -13.30
C GLU A 703 42.40 19.31 -14.18
N ARG A 704 41.65 18.37 -14.78
CA ARG A 704 42.18 17.36 -15.69
C ARG A 704 42.74 17.99 -16.99
N ASP A 705 42.05 18.98 -17.53
CA ASP A 705 42.51 19.71 -18.73
C ASP A 705 43.76 20.57 -18.44
N GLU A 706 43.92 21.08 -17.20
CA GLU A 706 45.14 21.78 -16.73
C GLU A 706 46.26 20.79 -16.45
N GLU A 707 46.02 19.65 -15.83
CA GLU A 707 47.03 18.58 -15.65
C GLU A 707 47.55 18.06 -16.99
N CYS A 708 46.68 17.88 -17.98
CA CYS A 708 47.13 17.53 -19.34
C CYS A 708 47.98 18.63 -19.97
N ARG A 709 47.66 19.91 -19.76
CA ARG A 709 48.49 21.04 -20.26
C ARG A 709 49.85 21.12 -19.56
N VAL A 710 49.90 20.81 -18.28
CA VAL A 710 51.16 20.77 -17.52
C VAL A 710 52.01 19.59 -17.98
N GLN A 711 51.46 18.44 -18.27
CA GLN A 711 52.19 17.30 -18.84
C GLN A 711 52.72 17.58 -20.25
N ASP A 712 51.96 18.29 -21.08
CA ASP A 712 52.41 18.70 -22.40
C ASP A 712 53.54 19.73 -22.32
N THR A 713 53.58 20.60 -21.33
CA THR A 713 54.67 21.58 -21.11
C THR A 713 55.96 20.90 -20.57
N TYR A 714 55.85 19.85 -19.75
CA TYR A 714 57.01 19.09 -19.27
C TYR A 714 57.65 18.18 -20.32
N ASN A 715 56.91 17.74 -21.34
CA ASN A 715 57.44 16.91 -22.42
C ASN A 715 58.12 17.70 -23.55
N PHE A 716 58.13 19.04 -23.53
CA PHE A 716 58.76 19.88 -24.55
C PHE A 716 60.21 20.30 -24.25
N GLU A 717 60.75 19.95 -23.05
CA GLU A 717 62.11 20.35 -22.66
C GLU A 717 63.20 19.27 -22.81
N PHE A 718 62.92 18.07 -23.28
CA PHE A 718 64.02 17.08 -23.51
C PHE A 718 63.82 16.29 -24.82
N GLY A 719 64.64 16.64 -25.84
CA GLY A 719 65.15 15.70 -26.79
C GLY A 719 64.69 15.83 -28.26
N ASP A 720 65.53 16.47 -29.05
CA ASP A 720 65.63 16.31 -30.51
C ASP A 720 65.51 14.85 -30.97
N THR A 721 64.51 14.56 -31.79
CA THR A 721 64.64 13.72 -32.99
C THR A 721 63.41 13.89 -33.91
N ASN A 722 63.73 14.28 -35.18
CA ASN A 722 62.84 14.34 -36.32
C ASN A 722 62.05 13.04 -36.55
N ILE A 723 60.70 13.06 -36.45
CA ILE A 723 59.80 12.28 -37.33
C ILE A 723 58.54 13.12 -37.51
N GLY A 724 58.31 13.57 -38.76
CA GLY A 724 57.15 14.34 -39.14
C GLY A 724 55.89 13.47 -39.12
N TYR A 725 54.92 13.97 -38.45
CA TYR A 725 53.51 13.52 -38.61
C TYR A 725 52.67 14.74 -38.93
N ASN A 726 51.89 14.60 -39.97
CA ASN A 726 51.01 15.60 -40.55
C ASN A 726 49.83 15.89 -39.67
N TYR A 727 49.55 17.15 -39.44
CA TYR A 727 48.47 17.62 -38.47
C TYR A 727 47.04 17.33 -38.92
N ASP A 728 46.81 16.77 -40.11
CA ASP A 728 45.47 16.48 -40.66
C ASP A 728 44.96 15.07 -40.37
N ASP A 729 45.76 14.15 -39.79
CA ASP A 729 45.33 12.76 -39.49
C ASP A 729 44.73 12.57 -38.09
N ILE A 730 44.70 13.59 -37.23
CA ILE A 730 44.17 13.50 -35.86
C ILE A 730 42.66 13.85 -35.79
N LYS A 731 42.05 14.26 -36.90
CA LYS A 731 40.61 14.57 -36.93
C LYS A 731 39.69 13.39 -37.21
N SER A 732 40.15 12.18 -37.45
CA SER A 732 39.33 11.04 -37.84
C SER A 732 39.04 10.02 -36.73
N ASP A 733 39.63 10.13 -35.54
CA ASP A 733 39.49 9.12 -34.48
C ASP A 733 38.71 9.57 -33.23
N ARG A 734 37.86 10.60 -33.35
CA ARG A 734 36.97 11.03 -32.26
C ARG A 734 35.59 10.33 -32.29
N ASN A 735 35.52 9.11 -32.75
CA ASN A 735 34.32 8.27 -32.71
C ASN A 735 34.56 6.96 -31.93
N ASN A 736 35.06 7.03 -30.72
CA ASN A 736 34.93 5.90 -29.79
C ASN A 736 34.06 6.29 -28.62
N LYS A 737 32.86 5.72 -28.64
CA LYS A 737 31.82 5.77 -27.61
C LYS A 737 32.38 5.30 -26.27
N CYS A 738 32.33 6.14 -25.24
CA CYS A 738 32.19 5.70 -23.88
C CYS A 738 30.69 5.64 -23.58
N GLU A 739 30.18 4.44 -23.43
CA GLU A 739 28.84 4.17 -22.95
C GLU A 739 28.77 4.50 -21.45
N PHE A 740 28.16 5.62 -21.09
CA PHE A 740 27.38 5.81 -19.88
C PHE A 740 26.22 6.72 -20.26
N GLY A 741 25.02 6.11 -20.29
CA GLY A 741 23.82 6.74 -20.78
C GLY A 741 23.29 7.80 -19.85
N HIS A 742 23.20 9.00 -20.34
CA HIS A 742 22.11 9.91 -20.12
C HIS A 742 21.86 10.62 -21.44
N HIS A 743 20.80 10.27 -22.12
CA HIS A 743 20.31 10.97 -23.28
C HIS A 743 19.98 12.42 -22.92
N VAL A 744 20.86 13.32 -23.25
CA VAL A 744 20.49 14.70 -23.52
C VAL A 744 20.06 14.73 -24.98
N ASP A 745 18.79 15.00 -25.21
CA ASP A 745 18.19 15.00 -26.55
C ASP A 745 18.73 16.20 -27.35
N GLU A 746 19.78 16.00 -28.14
CA GLU A 746 20.34 17.00 -29.04
C GLU A 746 19.44 17.35 -30.24
N SER A 747 18.19 16.82 -30.27
CA SER A 747 17.27 17.01 -31.40
C SER A 747 16.55 18.37 -31.39
N VAL A 748 16.62 19.16 -30.31
CA VAL A 748 15.80 20.39 -30.15
C VAL A 748 16.44 21.61 -30.88
N SER A 749 17.70 21.58 -31.25
CA SER A 749 18.39 22.73 -31.88
C SER A 749 18.19 22.88 -33.38
N LYS A 750 17.50 21.93 -34.05
CA LYS A 750 17.36 21.91 -35.52
C LYS A 750 15.93 22.03 -36.06
N THR A 751 14.89 22.05 -35.22
CA THR A 751 13.51 22.17 -35.69
C THR A 751 12.94 23.55 -35.42
N LYS A 752 12.47 24.23 -36.46
CA LYS A 752 11.73 25.49 -36.39
C LYS A 752 10.29 25.31 -35.84
N ILE A 753 9.97 24.17 -35.26
CA ILE A 753 8.63 23.77 -34.86
C ILE A 753 8.64 23.47 -33.36
N CYS A 754 7.67 23.99 -32.61
CA CYS A 754 7.51 23.78 -31.18
C CYS A 754 7.25 22.29 -30.87
N PRO A 755 8.02 21.67 -29.97
CA PRO A 755 7.86 20.25 -29.65
C PRO A 755 6.60 19.96 -28.82
N GLU A 756 5.95 20.98 -28.23
CA GLU A 756 4.76 20.81 -27.41
C GLU A 756 3.43 21.00 -28.15
N CYS A 757 3.38 21.86 -29.18
CA CYS A 757 2.13 22.15 -29.87
C CYS A 757 2.23 22.17 -31.41
N GLY A 758 3.40 21.91 -31.99
CA GLY A 758 3.60 21.88 -33.43
C GLY A 758 3.60 23.25 -34.14
N ALA A 759 3.49 24.36 -33.40
CA ALA A 759 3.54 25.71 -33.97
C ALA A 759 4.97 26.18 -34.24
N SER A 760 5.14 27.19 -35.11
CA SER A 760 6.47 27.73 -35.40
C SER A 760 7.06 28.42 -34.16
N LEU A 761 8.39 28.27 -33.99
CA LEU A 761 9.18 28.87 -32.96
C LEU A 761 9.80 30.19 -33.46
N GLU A 762 9.78 31.23 -32.63
CA GLU A 762 10.41 32.53 -32.89
C GLU A 762 11.58 32.77 -31.94
N LEU A 763 12.64 33.36 -32.44
CA LEU A 763 13.80 33.81 -31.64
C LEU A 763 13.49 35.19 -31.06
N SER A 764 13.53 35.34 -29.75
CA SER A 764 13.40 36.62 -29.05
C SER A 764 14.40 36.67 -27.91
N GLU A 765 15.26 37.70 -27.90
CA GLU A 765 16.26 37.95 -26.83
C GLU A 765 17.16 36.75 -26.48
N GLY A 766 17.62 36.00 -27.51
CA GLY A 766 18.50 34.85 -27.32
C GLY A 766 17.80 33.52 -26.95
N CYS A 767 16.49 33.57 -26.80
CA CYS A 767 15.65 32.38 -26.52
C CYS A 767 14.73 32.06 -27.70
N VAL A 768 14.46 30.79 -27.91
CA VAL A 768 13.48 30.31 -28.89
C VAL A 768 12.11 30.18 -28.17
N ILE A 769 11.13 30.96 -28.63
CA ILE A 769 9.83 31.05 -27.94
C ILE A 769 8.69 30.61 -28.87
N CYS A 770 7.76 29.82 -28.36
CA CYS A 770 6.48 29.54 -29.02
C CYS A 770 5.38 30.48 -28.48
N LYS A 771 4.87 31.36 -29.32
CA LYS A 771 3.80 32.30 -28.95
C LYS A 771 2.44 31.64 -28.74
N VAL A 772 2.25 30.40 -29.20
CA VAL A 772 0.98 29.69 -29.13
C VAL A 772 0.79 28.99 -27.78
N CYS A 773 1.81 28.26 -27.28
CA CYS A 773 1.73 27.52 -26.03
C CYS A 773 2.65 28.06 -24.90
N GLY A 774 3.45 29.09 -25.19
CA GLY A 774 4.38 29.69 -24.24
C GLY A 774 5.66 28.87 -23.99
N TYR A 775 5.93 27.86 -24.82
CA TYR A 775 7.21 27.13 -24.76
C TYR A 775 8.36 28.06 -25.06
N SER A 776 9.40 28.06 -24.24
CA SER A 776 10.64 28.80 -24.49
C SER A 776 11.86 27.93 -24.20
N HIS A 777 12.86 28.07 -25.05
CA HIS A 777 14.17 27.40 -24.89
C HIS A 777 15.26 28.44 -25.16
N CYS A 778 16.09 28.68 -24.14
CA CYS A 778 17.25 29.55 -24.23
C CYS A 778 18.49 28.66 -24.40
N GLY A 779 19.29 28.92 -25.43
CA GLY A 779 20.52 28.17 -25.72
C GLY A 779 21.67 28.60 -24.83
#